data_873b628753b57db7fe6b5197149b4bd4
#
_entry.id   873b628753b57db7fe6b5197149b4bd4
#
_cell.length_a   1.000
_cell.length_b   1.000
_cell.length_c   1.000
_cell.angle_alpha   90.00
_cell.angle_beta   90.00
_cell.angle_gamma   90.00
#
_symmetry.space_group_name_H-M   'P 1'
#
loop_
_entity.id
_entity.type
_entity.pdbx_description
1 polymer ?
#
loop_
_entity_poly.entity_id
_entity_poly.type
_entity_poly.pdbx_seq_one_letter_code
_entity_poly.pdbx_strand_id
1 'polypeptide(L)'
;NIAQTSAKLDDKGNFITKKVTARYEGDFPVLEPENIHLMDVAPNQIASIAASLIPFLEHDDANRALMGSNMQRQAVPLLRPQAPIVGTGLEGRVARDSRALIVADGNGVVEFVDATKIVVRYERTYEQRLVSFDSDVVTYDLVKFRRTNQDTCINLKPMVLKGQKVEKGEILSEGYATEGGELALGRNLLVAFMPWQGYNFEDAIVISEKVVRDDIFTSIHIEEYDLEVRDTKRGEEELTAEIPNVSEEAVKNLDENGIVRIGTEVKEGDILIGKITPKGESDPTPEEKLLRAIFGDKAGDVKDASRKAPPSMKGVIVDTKLFSRPGRDERVKQKDELKVLMKTYGRDLSKHREVIIDKMVELLDGKTSAGVKHKFGEDIMSKGVKFSRVNIINNIFPDKNAYRDEGGYVVPEEVNLLGDLIIEGWTDDPTTNKLLFEMVKNYQKRRNEIAGRFKRDRFTLEVGDELPAGIVKLAKVYIAKKRKLKVGDKMAGRHGNKGVVAKIVRDEDMPFLADGTPMDIVLNPLGVPSRMNIGQIYETILAWAGRRLGRKYATPIFDGATEEQVVAELNEAGIPAFGRTPLYDGQTGDKFDQNVTVGIMYMLKLGHLVDDKMHARSIGPYSLITQQPLGGKAQFGGQRFGEMEVWALEAFGASHILQEILTVKSDDVIGRAKAYEAIVKGENLPKPNIPESFNVLIHELRGLALEITMD
;
A
#
# COMPACT_ATOMS: atom_id res chain seq x y z
N ASN A 1 13.76 -6.62 40.14
CA ASN A 1 14.91 -5.83 39.69
C ASN A 1 15.25 -6.26 38.25
N ILE A 2 15.31 -5.30 37.32
CA ILE A 2 15.58 -5.51 35.89
C ILE A 2 16.91 -4.86 35.56
N ALA A 3 17.90 -5.64 35.12
CA ALA A 3 19.21 -5.11 34.69
C ALA A 3 19.08 -4.43 33.32
N GLN A 4 19.91 -3.42 33.10
CA GLN A 4 20.08 -2.76 31.81
C GLN A 4 20.79 -3.69 30.82
N THR A 5 20.52 -3.55 29.53
CA THR A 5 21.14 -4.32 28.44
C THR A 5 22.65 -4.08 28.31
N SER A 6 23.15 -2.93 28.79
CA SER A 6 24.56 -2.59 28.76
C SER A 6 25.42 -3.41 29.74
N ALA A 7 24.79 -4.18 30.66
CA ALA A 7 25.50 -5.05 31.58
C ALA A 7 26.17 -6.22 30.82
N LYS A 8 27.50 -6.34 30.92
CA LYS A 8 28.26 -7.38 30.24
C LYS A 8 28.05 -8.73 30.91
N LEU A 9 27.72 -9.73 30.10
CA LEU A 9 27.59 -11.14 30.49
C LEU A 9 28.83 -11.92 30.02
N ASP A 10 29.14 -12.99 30.73
CA ASP A 10 30.09 -14.02 30.27
C ASP A 10 29.40 -15.01 29.33
N ASP A 11 30.16 -15.91 28.71
CA ASP A 11 29.61 -16.95 27.80
C ASP A 11 28.62 -17.90 28.48
N LYS A 12 28.56 -17.91 29.80
CA LYS A 12 27.62 -18.73 30.62
C LYS A 12 26.39 -17.95 31.08
N GLY A 13 26.28 -16.65 30.70
CA GLY A 13 25.13 -15.82 31.05
C GLY A 13 25.23 -15.17 32.45
N ASN A 14 26.40 -15.16 33.11
CA ASN A 14 26.59 -14.49 34.41
C ASN A 14 27.13 -13.06 34.20
N PHE A 15 26.77 -12.15 35.09
CA PHE A 15 27.32 -10.79 35.06
C PHE A 15 28.81 -10.76 35.40
N ILE A 16 29.62 -10.11 34.56
CA ILE A 16 31.05 -9.95 34.74
C ILE A 16 31.35 -8.90 35.85
N THR A 17 30.48 -7.90 35.98
CA THR A 17 30.64 -6.81 36.92
C THR A 17 30.07 -7.14 38.29
N LYS A 18 30.80 -6.77 39.38
CA LYS A 18 30.35 -6.97 40.77
C LYS A 18 29.13 -6.14 41.16
N LYS A 19 28.81 -5.08 40.41
CA LYS A 19 27.66 -4.20 40.62
C LYS A 19 27.04 -3.87 39.25
N VAL A 20 25.73 -3.96 39.16
CA VAL A 20 24.99 -3.73 37.94
C VAL A 20 23.88 -2.72 38.19
N THR A 21 23.72 -1.75 37.30
CA THR A 21 22.61 -0.81 37.34
C THR A 21 21.32 -1.54 36.97
N ALA A 22 20.35 -1.49 37.85
CA ALA A 22 19.04 -2.11 37.66
C ALA A 22 17.91 -1.07 37.79
N ARG A 23 16.74 -1.39 37.26
CA ARG A 23 15.51 -0.61 37.44
C ARG A 23 14.61 -1.29 38.47
N TYR A 24 14.14 -0.52 39.42
CA TYR A 24 13.23 -0.96 40.46
C TYR A 24 12.26 0.18 40.84
N GLU A 25 10.97 -0.02 40.72
CA GLU A 25 9.88 0.91 41.08
C GLU A 25 10.09 2.39 40.66
N GLY A 26 10.74 2.61 39.51
CA GLY A 26 11.00 3.95 38.98
C GLY A 26 12.36 4.52 39.28
N ASP A 27 13.12 3.90 40.19
CA ASP A 27 14.50 4.26 40.51
C ASP A 27 15.52 3.37 39.79
N PHE A 28 16.77 3.82 39.72
CA PHE A 28 17.90 3.13 39.09
C PHE A 28 19.01 2.76 40.09
N PRO A 29 18.72 1.85 41.03
CA PRO A 29 19.72 1.44 42.03
C PRO A 29 20.83 0.61 41.38
N VAL A 30 22.03 0.69 41.94
CA VAL A 30 23.16 -0.19 41.61
C VAL A 30 23.15 -1.36 42.57
N LEU A 31 22.86 -2.54 42.07
CA LEU A 31 22.64 -3.76 42.84
C LEU A 31 23.73 -4.80 42.57
N GLU A 32 23.87 -5.74 43.51
CA GLU A 32 24.67 -6.94 43.29
C GLU A 32 23.94 -7.92 42.33
N PRO A 33 24.67 -8.72 41.52
CA PRO A 33 24.10 -9.64 40.56
C PRO A 33 23.04 -10.61 41.12
N GLU A 34 23.21 -11.03 42.38
CA GLU A 34 22.32 -11.95 43.08
C GLU A 34 20.88 -11.38 43.27
N ASN A 35 20.77 -10.06 43.32
CA ASN A 35 19.49 -9.36 43.48
C ASN A 35 18.80 -9.01 42.16
N ILE A 36 19.35 -9.43 41.01
CA ILE A 36 18.78 -9.17 39.69
C ILE A 36 18.00 -10.38 39.25
N HIS A 37 16.72 -10.17 38.86
CA HIS A 37 15.81 -11.26 38.45
C HIS A 37 15.63 -11.33 36.94
N LEU A 38 15.69 -10.20 36.24
CA LEU A 38 15.43 -10.05 34.81
C LEU A 38 16.45 -9.12 34.17
N MET A 39 16.65 -9.22 32.89
CA MET A 39 17.48 -8.33 32.09
C MET A 39 16.74 -7.92 30.83
N ASP A 40 16.85 -6.64 30.44
CA ASP A 40 16.35 -6.18 29.16
C ASP A 40 17.11 -6.85 28.01
N VAL A 41 16.41 -7.33 26.98
CA VAL A 41 17.03 -8.14 25.92
C VAL A 41 17.88 -7.30 24.98
N ALA A 42 17.41 -6.10 24.60
CA ALA A 42 18.12 -5.22 23.68
C ALA A 42 17.74 -3.75 23.89
N PRO A 43 18.69 -2.81 23.68
CA PRO A 43 18.43 -1.37 23.88
C PRO A 43 17.39 -0.80 22.87
N ASN A 44 17.25 -1.40 21.70
CA ASN A 44 16.32 -0.97 20.67
C ASN A 44 14.83 -1.18 21.03
N GLN A 45 14.54 -1.92 22.08
CA GLN A 45 13.14 -2.15 22.52
C GLN A 45 12.44 -0.91 23.05
N ILE A 46 13.17 0.15 23.42
CA ILE A 46 12.58 1.43 23.84
C ILE A 46 12.04 2.27 22.67
N ALA A 47 12.48 1.98 21.46
CA ALA A 47 12.09 2.70 20.26
C ALA A 47 11.05 1.91 19.43
N SER A 48 10.25 2.63 18.66
CA SER A 48 9.35 2.00 17.67
C SER A 48 10.15 1.32 16.56
N ILE A 49 9.53 0.41 15.81
CA ILE A 49 10.18 -0.28 14.69
C ILE A 49 10.70 0.73 13.66
N ALA A 50 9.90 1.75 13.31
CA ALA A 50 10.32 2.76 12.34
C ALA A 50 11.52 3.59 12.84
N ALA A 51 11.55 3.97 14.12
CA ALA A 51 12.71 4.63 14.71
C ALA A 51 13.93 3.70 14.78
N SER A 52 13.72 2.42 15.05
CA SER A 52 14.79 1.42 15.10
C SER A 52 15.43 1.10 13.74
N LEU A 53 14.85 1.56 12.64
CA LEU A 53 15.41 1.45 11.28
C LEU A 53 16.30 2.66 10.89
N ILE A 54 16.46 3.65 11.76
CA ILE A 54 17.31 4.82 11.51
C ILE A 54 18.72 4.52 12.01
N PRO A 55 19.73 4.40 11.14
CA PRO A 55 21.11 4.20 11.58
C PRO A 55 21.63 5.46 12.31
N PHE A 56 22.49 5.30 13.30
CA PHE A 56 23.04 6.40 14.10
C PHE A 56 21.98 7.31 14.75
N LEU A 57 20.84 6.70 15.16
CA LEU A 57 19.74 7.42 15.81
C LEU A 57 20.19 8.20 17.05
N GLU A 58 21.14 7.64 17.81
CA GLU A 58 21.72 8.23 19.02
C GLU A 58 22.44 9.56 18.78
N HIS A 59 22.80 9.85 17.54
CA HIS A 59 23.48 11.11 17.14
C HIS A 59 22.50 12.16 16.58
N ASP A 60 21.21 11.86 16.53
CA ASP A 60 20.19 12.76 16.03
C ASP A 60 19.35 13.35 17.18
N ASP A 61 18.90 14.59 17.01
CA ASP A 61 17.92 15.20 17.89
C ASP A 61 16.59 14.44 17.84
N ALA A 62 15.91 14.33 19.00
CA ALA A 62 14.66 13.59 19.13
C ALA A 62 13.55 14.08 18.16
N ASN A 63 13.46 15.39 17.95
CA ASN A 63 12.47 15.97 17.01
C ASN A 63 12.76 15.53 15.57
N ARG A 64 14.04 15.45 15.18
CA ARG A 64 14.42 15.00 13.83
C ARG A 64 14.27 13.50 13.66
N ALA A 65 14.57 12.72 14.70
CA ALA A 65 14.29 11.29 14.72
C ALA A 65 12.80 11.00 14.55
N LEU A 66 11.92 11.75 15.20
CA LEU A 66 10.47 11.68 15.02
C LEU A 66 10.06 11.96 13.57
N MET A 67 10.60 13.03 12.96
CA MET A 67 10.32 13.35 11.57
C MET A 67 10.81 12.27 10.62
N GLY A 68 12.02 11.73 10.81
CA GLY A 68 12.57 10.64 10.02
C GLY A 68 11.74 9.37 10.11
N SER A 69 11.34 8.96 11.31
CA SER A 69 10.44 7.83 11.53
C SER A 69 9.10 8.00 10.81
N ASN A 70 8.50 9.20 10.88
CA ASN A 70 7.24 9.48 10.18
C ASN A 70 7.41 9.46 8.65
N MET A 71 8.51 9.97 8.12
CA MET A 71 8.76 9.99 6.67
C MET A 71 9.06 8.62 6.09
N GLN A 72 9.71 7.71 6.83
CA GLN A 72 9.86 6.32 6.39
C GLN A 72 8.51 5.65 6.13
N ARG A 73 7.48 5.95 6.93
CA ARG A 73 6.12 5.43 6.73
C ARG A 73 5.39 6.02 5.53
N GLN A 74 5.86 7.16 4.99
CA GLN A 74 5.30 7.83 3.82
C GLN A 74 6.09 7.54 2.53
N ALA A 75 7.12 6.69 2.61
CA ALA A 75 7.92 6.31 1.46
C ALA A 75 7.11 5.52 0.44
N VAL A 76 7.25 5.89 -0.83
CA VAL A 76 6.57 5.20 -1.94
C VAL A 76 7.42 4.01 -2.40
N PRO A 77 6.84 2.82 -2.59
CA PRO A 77 7.53 1.70 -3.20
C PRO A 77 8.06 2.03 -4.59
N LEU A 78 9.34 1.83 -4.83
CA LEU A 78 9.98 2.13 -6.10
C LEU A 78 9.93 0.93 -7.05
N LEU A 79 10.02 1.20 -8.35
CA LEU A 79 10.08 0.14 -9.38
C LEU A 79 11.35 -0.72 -9.22
N ARG A 80 12.47 -0.08 -8.86
CA ARG A 80 13.77 -0.73 -8.60
C ARG A 80 14.25 -0.27 -7.23
N PRO A 81 13.75 -0.85 -6.14
CA PRO A 81 14.23 -0.50 -4.81
C PRO A 81 15.68 -0.97 -4.63
N GLN A 82 16.37 -0.42 -3.65
CA GLN A 82 17.71 -0.85 -3.26
C GLN A 82 17.79 -0.92 -1.74
N ALA A 83 18.39 -1.98 -1.22
CA ALA A 83 18.64 -2.09 0.20
C ALA A 83 19.69 -1.07 0.65
N PRO A 84 19.58 -0.50 1.85
CA PRO A 84 20.55 0.45 2.37
C PRO A 84 21.93 -0.22 2.55
N ILE A 85 23.01 0.51 2.23
CA ILE A 85 24.37 0.06 2.50
C ILE A 85 24.62 0.10 4.00
N VAL A 86 24.15 1.14 4.67
CA VAL A 86 24.18 1.27 6.12
C VAL A 86 22.78 1.10 6.68
N GLY A 87 22.55 0.02 7.39
CA GLY A 87 21.30 -0.33 8.02
C GLY A 87 21.46 -0.57 9.52
N THR A 88 20.41 -1.00 10.19
CA THR A 88 20.39 -1.32 11.62
C THR A 88 20.41 -2.83 11.89
N GLY A 89 20.30 -3.67 10.85
CA GLY A 89 20.21 -5.12 10.96
C GLY A 89 18.79 -5.64 11.19
N LEU A 90 17.79 -4.77 11.37
CA LEU A 90 16.39 -5.15 11.53
C LEU A 90 15.66 -5.28 10.18
N GLU A 91 16.22 -4.76 9.11
CA GLU A 91 15.57 -4.68 7.78
C GLU A 91 15.12 -6.05 7.27
N GLY A 92 15.96 -7.07 7.40
CA GLY A 92 15.63 -8.44 6.98
C GLY A 92 14.50 -9.06 7.81
N ARG A 93 14.50 -8.83 9.12
CA ARG A 93 13.44 -9.31 10.00
C ARG A 93 12.11 -8.61 9.71
N VAL A 94 12.14 -7.28 9.57
CA VAL A 94 10.95 -6.48 9.23
C VAL A 94 10.35 -6.92 7.89
N ALA A 95 11.17 -7.17 6.87
CA ALA A 95 10.71 -7.65 5.56
C ALA A 95 10.03 -9.02 5.66
N ARG A 96 10.56 -9.95 6.44
CA ARG A 96 9.95 -11.27 6.67
C ARG A 96 8.66 -11.20 7.48
N ASP A 97 8.68 -10.50 8.61
CA ASP A 97 7.56 -10.41 9.53
C ASP A 97 6.37 -9.63 8.93
N SER A 98 6.62 -8.68 8.02
CA SER A 98 5.59 -7.97 7.25
C SER A 98 4.87 -8.85 6.23
N ARG A 99 5.35 -10.06 5.97
CA ARG A 99 4.85 -10.97 4.93
C ARG A 99 4.85 -10.38 3.51
N ALA A 100 5.67 -9.36 3.28
CA ALA A 100 5.92 -8.85 1.94
C ALA A 100 6.69 -9.86 1.06
N LEU A 101 7.44 -10.75 1.70
CA LEU A 101 8.18 -11.83 1.08
C LEU A 101 7.40 -13.15 1.14
N ILE A 102 7.56 -13.99 0.13
CA ILE A 102 7.14 -15.40 0.20
C ILE A 102 8.37 -16.22 0.53
N VAL A 103 8.30 -16.97 1.63
CA VAL A 103 9.38 -17.82 2.10
C VAL A 103 8.98 -19.30 2.02
N ALA A 104 9.97 -20.17 1.90
CA ALA A 104 9.74 -21.61 1.86
C ALA A 104 9.35 -22.15 3.24
N ASP A 105 8.29 -22.96 3.30
CA ASP A 105 7.78 -23.57 4.54
C ASP A 105 8.63 -24.75 5.02
N GLY A 106 9.42 -25.34 4.13
CA GLY A 106 10.26 -26.51 4.39
C GLY A 106 11.37 -26.68 3.36
N ASN A 107 12.14 -27.73 3.52
CA ASN A 107 13.17 -28.11 2.54
C ASN A 107 12.50 -28.76 1.32
N GLY A 108 12.93 -28.40 0.12
CA GLY A 108 12.30 -28.91 -1.10
C GLY A 108 13.02 -28.54 -2.38
N VAL A 109 12.38 -28.81 -3.50
CA VAL A 109 12.87 -28.50 -4.86
C VAL A 109 11.81 -27.74 -5.62
N VAL A 110 12.23 -26.69 -6.32
CA VAL A 110 11.36 -25.88 -7.16
C VAL A 110 11.09 -26.61 -8.48
N GLU A 111 9.83 -27.01 -8.71
CA GLU A 111 9.43 -27.74 -9.92
C GLU A 111 9.12 -26.82 -11.09
N PHE A 112 8.45 -25.72 -10.79
CA PHE A 112 8.00 -24.79 -11.82
C PHE A 112 8.07 -23.35 -11.30
N VAL A 113 8.50 -22.42 -12.14
CA VAL A 113 8.53 -20.98 -11.87
C VAL A 113 8.10 -20.26 -13.13
N ASP A 114 7.15 -19.33 -12.97
CA ASP A 114 6.85 -18.30 -13.95
C ASP A 114 6.60 -16.95 -13.23
N ALA A 115 6.20 -15.92 -13.99
CA ALA A 115 5.93 -14.60 -13.42
C ALA A 115 4.74 -14.60 -12.45
N THR A 116 3.84 -15.59 -12.53
CA THR A 116 2.55 -15.61 -11.80
C THR A 116 2.51 -16.63 -10.68
N LYS A 117 3.33 -17.68 -10.74
CA LYS A 117 3.31 -18.76 -9.74
C LYS A 117 4.66 -19.45 -9.58
N ILE A 118 4.89 -19.94 -8.38
CA ILE A 118 6.01 -20.82 -8.03
C ILE A 118 5.43 -22.11 -7.49
N VAL A 119 5.91 -23.25 -7.98
CA VAL A 119 5.52 -24.58 -7.51
C VAL A 119 6.71 -25.23 -6.86
N VAL A 120 6.60 -25.58 -5.59
CA VAL A 120 7.66 -26.20 -4.80
C VAL A 120 7.19 -27.56 -4.32
N ARG A 121 8.02 -28.58 -4.51
CA ARG A 121 7.85 -29.91 -3.92
C ARG A 121 8.70 -29.99 -2.67
N TYR A 122 8.04 -30.11 -1.50
CA TYR A 122 8.68 -30.21 -0.21
C TYR A 122 9.04 -31.65 0.14
N GLU A 123 10.21 -31.84 0.74
CA GLU A 123 10.65 -33.09 1.31
C GLU A 123 10.07 -33.18 2.74
N ARG A 124 9.11 -34.09 2.93
CA ARG A 124 8.51 -34.33 4.25
C ARG A 124 8.98 -35.67 4.82
N THR A 125 9.24 -35.70 6.11
CA THR A 125 9.49 -36.96 6.82
C THR A 125 8.22 -37.82 6.83
N TYR A 126 8.37 -39.11 7.08
CA TYR A 126 7.23 -40.03 7.17
C TYR A 126 6.18 -39.56 8.18
N GLU A 127 6.60 -39.15 9.38
CA GLU A 127 5.72 -38.61 10.41
C GLU A 127 4.98 -37.35 9.95
N GLN A 128 5.68 -36.44 9.29
CA GLN A 128 5.06 -35.22 8.74
C GLN A 128 4.03 -35.53 7.65
N ARG A 129 4.30 -36.52 6.78
CA ARG A 129 3.33 -36.96 5.75
C ARG A 129 2.09 -37.56 6.38
N LEU A 130 2.28 -38.32 7.45
CA LEU A 130 1.19 -38.98 8.16
C LEU A 130 0.22 -37.93 8.80
N VAL A 131 0.77 -36.89 9.40
CA VAL A 131 0.02 -35.86 10.13
C VAL A 131 -0.53 -34.76 9.23
N SER A 132 0.11 -34.45 8.11
CA SER A 132 -0.30 -33.36 7.19
C SER A 132 -1.36 -33.84 6.20
N PHE A 133 -2.32 -32.97 5.89
CA PHE A 133 -3.32 -33.15 4.82
C PHE A 133 -3.05 -32.28 3.61
N ASP A 134 -1.94 -31.55 3.62
CA ASP A 134 -1.52 -30.73 2.49
C ASP A 134 -0.73 -31.58 1.49
N SER A 135 -0.81 -31.22 0.21
CA SER A 135 0.00 -31.82 -0.84
C SER A 135 1.49 -31.57 -0.59
N ASP A 136 2.35 -32.52 -0.96
CA ASP A 136 3.80 -32.29 -0.96
C ASP A 136 4.20 -31.20 -1.95
N VAL A 137 3.35 -30.97 -2.96
CA VAL A 137 3.52 -29.90 -3.95
C VAL A 137 2.66 -28.71 -3.54
N VAL A 138 3.28 -27.59 -3.25
CA VAL A 138 2.62 -26.33 -2.88
C VAL A 138 2.80 -25.31 -4.00
N THR A 139 1.71 -24.69 -4.40
CA THR A 139 1.71 -23.61 -5.39
C THR A 139 1.57 -22.29 -4.69
N TYR A 140 2.50 -21.39 -4.95
CA TYR A 140 2.47 -20.00 -4.48
C TYR A 140 2.10 -19.08 -5.63
N ASP A 141 0.93 -18.46 -5.55
CA ASP A 141 0.48 -17.50 -6.55
C ASP A 141 1.10 -16.12 -6.26
N LEU A 142 1.73 -15.54 -7.28
CA LEU A 142 2.39 -14.25 -7.20
C LEU A 142 1.44 -13.13 -7.60
N VAL A 143 1.16 -12.24 -6.66
CA VAL A 143 0.31 -11.06 -6.92
C VAL A 143 1.02 -10.12 -7.89
N LYS A 144 0.33 -9.73 -8.98
CA LYS A 144 0.82 -8.83 -10.01
C LYS A 144 -0.02 -7.55 -10.05
N PHE A 145 0.65 -6.42 -10.01
CA PHE A 145 0.05 -5.08 -10.21
C PHE A 145 -1.27 -4.85 -9.47
N ARG A 146 -1.32 -5.25 -8.19
CA ARG A 146 -2.48 -5.01 -7.34
C ARG A 146 -2.36 -3.68 -6.61
N ARG A 147 -3.44 -2.92 -6.58
CA ARG A 147 -3.55 -1.68 -5.83
C ARG A 147 -3.47 -1.93 -4.32
N THR A 148 -2.75 -1.06 -3.61
CA THR A 148 -2.80 -0.94 -2.15
C THR A 148 -3.81 0.14 -1.73
N ASN A 149 -4.14 0.21 -0.44
CA ASN A 149 -5.01 1.26 0.11
C ASN A 149 -4.44 2.69 -0.06
N GLN A 150 -3.16 2.82 -0.33
CA GLN A 150 -2.46 4.09 -0.56
C GLN A 150 -2.19 4.35 -2.05
N ASP A 151 -2.92 3.70 -2.95
CA ASP A 151 -2.79 3.81 -4.41
C ASP A 151 -1.40 3.44 -4.94
N THR A 152 -0.63 2.68 -4.18
CA THR A 152 0.65 2.12 -4.61
C THR A 152 0.47 0.73 -5.21
N CYS A 153 1.53 0.18 -5.79
CA CYS A 153 1.49 -1.09 -6.52
C CYS A 153 2.17 -2.21 -5.74
N ILE A 154 1.49 -3.33 -5.58
CA ILE A 154 2.08 -4.60 -5.14
C ILE A 154 2.41 -5.41 -6.39
N ASN A 155 3.67 -5.79 -6.54
CA ASN A 155 4.14 -6.67 -7.60
C ASN A 155 5.21 -7.61 -7.03
N LEU A 156 4.90 -8.90 -6.94
CA LEU A 156 5.81 -9.92 -6.44
C LEU A 156 6.69 -10.45 -7.59
N LYS A 157 7.98 -10.65 -7.30
CA LYS A 157 8.97 -11.16 -8.27
C LYS A 157 9.56 -12.47 -7.76
N PRO A 158 9.58 -13.55 -8.58
CA PRO A 158 10.25 -14.78 -8.20
C PRO A 158 11.76 -14.56 -8.13
N MET A 159 12.41 -15.14 -7.12
CA MET A 159 13.87 -15.06 -6.91
C MET A 159 14.55 -16.40 -7.14
N VAL A 160 13.78 -17.50 -7.23
CA VAL A 160 14.27 -18.85 -7.39
C VAL A 160 14.16 -19.31 -8.84
N LEU A 161 15.01 -20.27 -9.23
CA LEU A 161 15.01 -20.88 -10.54
C LEU A 161 14.42 -22.30 -10.48
N LYS A 162 13.89 -22.77 -11.62
CA LYS A 162 13.41 -24.14 -11.75
C LYS A 162 14.54 -25.14 -11.48
N GLY A 163 14.28 -26.13 -10.63
CA GLY A 163 15.24 -27.15 -10.22
C GLY A 163 16.13 -26.76 -9.04
N GLN A 164 16.01 -25.52 -8.53
CA GLN A 164 16.74 -25.06 -7.35
C GLN A 164 16.26 -25.80 -6.10
N LYS A 165 17.20 -26.25 -5.26
CA LYS A 165 16.91 -26.74 -3.91
C LYS A 165 16.71 -25.53 -3.00
N VAL A 166 15.69 -25.60 -2.18
CA VAL A 166 15.34 -24.53 -1.21
C VAL A 166 15.30 -25.11 0.19
N GLU A 167 15.77 -24.33 1.15
CA GLU A 167 15.72 -24.65 2.57
C GLU A 167 14.56 -23.94 3.25
N LYS A 168 14.18 -24.43 4.43
CA LYS A 168 13.14 -23.79 5.24
C LYS A 168 13.51 -22.34 5.58
N GLY A 169 12.62 -21.40 5.24
CA GLY A 169 12.82 -19.97 5.49
C GLY A 169 13.60 -19.25 4.38
N GLU A 170 14.02 -19.94 3.31
CA GLU A 170 14.61 -19.32 2.11
C GLU A 170 13.55 -18.52 1.34
N ILE A 171 13.96 -17.41 0.73
CA ILE A 171 13.07 -16.49 0.05
C ILE A 171 12.76 -17.02 -1.34
N LEU A 172 11.49 -17.28 -1.62
CA LEU A 172 11.00 -17.72 -2.92
C LEU A 172 10.66 -16.52 -3.82
N SER A 173 10.07 -15.47 -3.25
CA SER A 173 9.66 -14.28 -3.98
C SER A 173 9.91 -13.03 -3.16
N GLU A 174 10.41 -12.01 -3.83
CA GLU A 174 10.49 -10.65 -3.31
C GLU A 174 9.19 -9.89 -3.52
N GLY A 175 8.90 -9.00 -2.57
CA GLY A 175 7.75 -8.13 -2.59
C GLY A 175 8.05 -6.71 -3.03
N TYR A 176 7.12 -5.82 -2.77
CA TYR A 176 7.31 -4.39 -2.92
C TYR A 176 8.25 -3.86 -1.84
N ALA A 177 9.06 -2.85 -2.19
CA ALA A 177 10.04 -2.24 -1.29
C ALA A 177 10.96 -3.24 -0.56
N THR A 178 11.40 -4.30 -1.28
CA THR A 178 12.34 -5.30 -0.76
C THR A 178 13.41 -5.61 -1.81
N GLU A 179 14.63 -5.89 -1.36
CA GLU A 179 15.75 -6.35 -2.17
C GLU A 179 16.63 -7.28 -1.33
N GLY A 180 16.95 -8.46 -1.87
CA GLY A 180 17.77 -9.46 -1.18
C GLY A 180 17.15 -9.94 0.15
N GLY A 181 15.84 -9.82 0.33
CA GLY A 181 15.15 -10.16 1.56
C GLY A 181 15.22 -9.11 2.66
N GLU A 182 15.78 -7.94 2.37
CA GLU A 182 15.84 -6.78 3.25
C GLU A 182 14.82 -5.71 2.82
N LEU A 183 14.38 -4.91 3.78
CA LEU A 183 13.50 -3.76 3.50
C LEU A 183 14.26 -2.71 2.71
N ALA A 184 13.72 -2.30 1.56
CA ALA A 184 14.32 -1.36 0.62
C ALA A 184 13.32 -0.25 0.29
N LEU A 185 13.24 0.79 1.14
CA LEU A 185 12.31 1.90 0.98
C LEU A 185 12.79 2.99 0.01
N GLY A 186 14.03 2.96 -0.40
CA GLY A 186 14.65 4.01 -1.22
C GLY A 186 15.83 3.53 -2.05
N ARG A 187 16.75 4.45 -2.32
CA ARG A 187 17.95 4.24 -3.13
C ARG A 187 19.17 4.90 -2.51
N ASN A 188 20.34 4.29 -2.73
CA ASN A 188 21.61 4.84 -2.34
C ASN A 188 22.11 5.79 -3.43
N LEU A 189 22.27 7.09 -3.13
CA LEU A 189 22.73 8.12 -4.05
C LEU A 189 24.07 8.70 -3.63
N LEU A 190 24.91 9.06 -4.61
CA LEU A 190 26.14 9.80 -4.39
C LEU A 190 25.81 11.28 -4.14
N VAL A 191 26.11 11.77 -2.94
CA VAL A 191 25.71 13.09 -2.44
C VAL A 191 26.94 13.97 -2.21
N ALA A 192 26.84 15.24 -2.58
CA ALA A 192 27.77 16.29 -2.19
C ALA A 192 27.07 17.31 -1.28
N PHE A 193 27.66 17.65 -0.14
CA PHE A 193 27.17 18.70 0.75
C PHE A 193 27.87 20.02 0.44
N MET A 194 27.27 20.81 -0.42
CA MET A 194 27.79 22.11 -0.82
C MET A 194 26.67 23.06 -1.25
N PRO A 195 26.78 24.38 -0.99
CA PRO A 195 25.91 25.35 -1.64
C PRO A 195 26.24 25.37 -3.12
N TRP A 196 25.23 25.36 -4.00
CA TRP A 196 25.45 25.33 -5.45
C TRP A 196 24.53 26.29 -6.17
N GLN A 197 25.11 27.39 -6.64
CA GLN A 197 24.45 28.45 -7.45
C GLN A 197 23.10 28.96 -6.89
N GLY A 198 22.84 28.78 -5.60
CA GLY A 198 21.58 29.15 -4.95
C GLY A 198 20.41 28.21 -5.21
N TYR A 199 20.54 27.18 -6.08
CA TYR A 199 19.47 26.26 -6.41
C TYR A 199 19.10 25.28 -5.28
N ASN A 200 19.97 25.12 -4.29
CA ASN A 200 19.71 24.32 -3.09
C ASN A 200 19.54 25.17 -1.82
N PHE A 201 19.09 26.41 -1.98
CA PHE A 201 18.75 27.29 -0.87
C PHE A 201 17.71 26.66 0.03
N GLU A 202 17.91 26.79 1.35
CA GLU A 202 17.12 26.10 2.39
C GLU A 202 17.16 24.56 2.20
N ASP A 203 16.00 23.91 2.03
CA ASP A 203 15.86 22.46 1.87
C ASP A 203 15.67 22.04 0.40
N ALA A 204 16.02 22.91 -0.55
CA ALA A 204 15.91 22.59 -1.96
C ALA A 204 16.99 21.56 -2.36
N ILE A 205 16.60 20.65 -3.24
CA ILE A 205 17.42 19.54 -3.70
C ILE A 205 17.72 19.72 -5.18
N VAL A 206 18.99 19.60 -5.55
CA VAL A 206 19.41 19.52 -6.95
C VAL A 206 19.79 18.09 -7.27
N ILE A 207 19.23 17.55 -8.34
CA ILE A 207 19.46 16.16 -8.78
C ILE A 207 20.01 16.12 -10.21
N SER A 208 20.79 15.08 -10.49
CA SER A 208 21.26 14.77 -11.84
C SER A 208 20.13 14.20 -12.70
N GLU A 209 20.14 14.52 -13.99
CA GLU A 209 19.22 13.96 -14.99
C GLU A 209 19.31 12.43 -15.07
N LYS A 210 20.49 11.85 -14.82
CA LYS A 210 20.70 10.41 -14.75
C LYS A 210 19.72 9.71 -13.80
N VAL A 211 19.44 10.31 -12.63
CA VAL A 211 18.50 9.78 -11.64
C VAL A 211 17.09 9.62 -12.22
N VAL A 212 16.68 10.53 -13.10
CA VAL A 212 15.36 10.50 -13.76
C VAL A 212 15.36 9.61 -15.00
N ARG A 213 16.44 9.69 -15.80
CA ARG A 213 16.60 8.91 -17.03
C ARG A 213 16.64 7.41 -16.78
N ASP A 214 17.41 6.98 -15.79
CA ASP A 214 17.61 5.57 -15.46
C ASP A 214 16.49 4.98 -14.57
N ASP A 215 15.37 5.72 -14.41
CA ASP A 215 14.20 5.31 -13.63
C ASP A 215 14.51 4.93 -12.16
N ILE A 216 15.49 5.62 -11.54
CA ILE A 216 15.97 5.29 -10.18
C ILE A 216 14.88 5.48 -9.12
N PHE A 217 14.11 6.58 -9.20
CA PHE A 217 12.99 6.89 -8.31
C PHE A 217 11.62 6.79 -8.97
N THR A 218 11.51 6.02 -10.02
CA THR A 218 10.21 5.80 -10.67
C THR A 218 9.34 4.88 -9.84
N SER A 219 8.08 5.25 -9.69
CA SER A 219 7.06 4.50 -8.96
C SER A 219 5.84 4.21 -9.84
N ILE A 220 5.13 3.13 -9.52
CA ILE A 220 3.87 2.78 -10.17
C ILE A 220 2.76 3.04 -9.17
N HIS A 221 1.74 3.79 -9.58
CA HIS A 221 0.55 4.08 -8.80
C HIS A 221 -0.67 3.51 -9.52
N ILE A 222 -1.56 2.87 -8.77
CA ILE A 222 -2.81 2.31 -9.30
C ILE A 222 -3.96 3.02 -8.61
N GLU A 223 -4.71 3.81 -9.36
CA GLU A 223 -5.89 4.53 -8.89
C GLU A 223 -7.16 3.78 -9.25
N GLU A 224 -8.15 3.81 -8.36
CA GLU A 224 -9.46 3.21 -8.55
C GLU A 224 -10.49 4.29 -8.83
N TYR A 225 -11.27 4.10 -9.90
CA TYR A 225 -12.41 4.93 -10.24
C TYR A 225 -13.65 4.05 -10.26
N ASP A 226 -14.62 4.43 -9.46
CA ASP A 226 -15.89 3.75 -9.34
C ASP A 226 -17.05 4.59 -9.87
N LEU A 227 -18.10 3.90 -10.30
CA LEU A 227 -19.35 4.51 -10.68
C LEU A 227 -20.50 3.58 -10.28
N GLU A 228 -21.42 4.13 -9.50
CA GLU A 228 -22.61 3.46 -9.03
C GLU A 228 -23.78 3.68 -9.99
N VAL A 229 -24.54 2.63 -10.23
CA VAL A 229 -25.82 2.66 -10.96
C VAL A 229 -26.94 2.49 -9.97
N ARG A 230 -27.83 3.47 -9.90
CA ARG A 230 -28.93 3.53 -8.93
C ARG A 230 -30.27 3.34 -9.64
N ASP A 231 -31.21 2.74 -8.93
CA ASP A 231 -32.61 2.77 -9.30
C ASP A 231 -33.21 4.09 -8.80
N THR A 232 -33.65 4.93 -9.73
CA THR A 232 -34.26 6.22 -9.42
C THR A 232 -35.77 6.17 -9.64
N LYS A 233 -36.52 7.07 -8.96
CA LYS A 233 -37.97 7.19 -9.13
C LYS A 233 -38.40 7.50 -10.58
N ARG A 234 -37.48 7.89 -11.46
CA ARG A 234 -37.69 8.28 -12.84
C ARG A 234 -37.26 7.18 -13.85
N GLY A 235 -36.77 6.06 -13.38
CA GLY A 235 -36.22 4.96 -14.14
C GLY A 235 -34.85 4.55 -13.64
N GLU A 236 -34.41 3.40 -14.06
CA GLU A 236 -33.08 2.87 -13.76
C GLU A 236 -32.03 3.64 -14.56
N GLU A 237 -30.89 3.95 -13.92
CA GLU A 237 -29.70 4.39 -14.62
C GLU A 237 -29.12 3.23 -15.39
N GLU A 238 -28.47 3.46 -16.52
CA GLU A 238 -27.91 2.41 -17.37
C GLU A 238 -26.43 2.66 -17.67
N LEU A 239 -25.65 1.57 -17.63
CA LEU A 239 -24.27 1.57 -18.15
C LEU A 239 -24.33 1.23 -19.63
N THR A 240 -23.82 2.13 -20.47
CA THR A 240 -23.85 1.97 -21.93
C THR A 240 -22.69 2.72 -22.59
N ALA A 241 -22.30 2.23 -23.75
CA ALA A 241 -21.37 2.95 -24.62
C ALA A 241 -22.10 4.00 -25.50
N GLU A 242 -23.41 3.92 -25.60
CA GLU A 242 -24.24 4.86 -26.37
C GLU A 242 -24.57 6.11 -25.52
N ILE A 243 -23.65 7.08 -25.50
CA ILE A 243 -23.77 8.30 -24.71
C ILE A 243 -24.22 9.44 -25.63
N PRO A 244 -25.27 10.22 -25.29
CA PRO A 244 -25.71 11.34 -26.11
C PRO A 244 -24.65 12.47 -26.13
N ASN A 245 -24.51 13.13 -27.27
CA ASN A 245 -23.61 14.29 -27.51
C ASN A 245 -22.12 13.99 -27.33
N VAL A 246 -21.70 12.75 -27.56
CA VAL A 246 -20.29 12.31 -27.50
C VAL A 246 -19.87 11.81 -28.89
N SER A 247 -18.64 12.11 -29.31
CA SER A 247 -18.09 11.62 -30.59
C SER A 247 -17.82 10.11 -30.54
N GLU A 248 -17.92 9.44 -31.68
CA GLU A 248 -17.61 8.01 -31.81
C GLU A 248 -16.16 7.68 -31.40
N GLU A 249 -15.23 8.60 -31.59
CA GLU A 249 -13.83 8.45 -31.18
C GLU A 249 -13.68 8.34 -29.66
N ALA A 250 -14.48 9.07 -28.89
CA ALA A 250 -14.43 9.07 -27.43
C ALA A 250 -15.01 7.78 -26.81
N VAL A 251 -15.88 7.08 -27.51
CA VAL A 251 -16.50 5.82 -27.05
C VAL A 251 -15.87 4.57 -27.65
N LYS A 252 -14.93 4.71 -28.59
CA LYS A 252 -14.27 3.60 -29.30
C LYS A 252 -13.66 2.55 -28.38
N ASN A 253 -13.14 2.97 -27.23
CA ASN A 253 -12.43 2.12 -26.27
C ASN A 253 -13.36 1.51 -25.22
N LEU A 254 -14.65 1.77 -25.26
CA LEU A 254 -15.64 1.19 -24.35
C LEU A 254 -16.07 -0.20 -24.83
N ASP A 255 -16.44 -1.05 -23.90
CA ASP A 255 -17.08 -2.34 -24.16
C ASP A 255 -18.61 -2.20 -24.26
N GLU A 256 -19.32 -3.31 -24.45
CA GLU A 256 -20.78 -3.34 -24.51
C GLU A 256 -21.46 -2.83 -23.23
N ASN A 257 -20.78 -2.94 -22.08
CA ASN A 257 -21.25 -2.45 -20.78
C ASN A 257 -20.84 -0.98 -20.52
N GLY A 258 -20.30 -0.29 -21.49
CA GLY A 258 -19.83 1.09 -21.33
C GLY A 258 -18.57 1.23 -20.47
N ILE A 259 -17.84 0.16 -20.20
CA ILE A 259 -16.58 0.19 -19.41
C ILE A 259 -15.40 0.18 -20.37
N VAL A 260 -14.37 0.97 -20.06
CA VAL A 260 -13.15 1.03 -20.87
C VAL A 260 -12.41 -0.32 -20.85
N ARG A 261 -11.88 -0.73 -22.01
CA ARG A 261 -11.18 -2.02 -22.17
C ARG A 261 -9.84 -2.03 -21.47
N ILE A 262 -9.46 -3.19 -20.93
CA ILE A 262 -8.15 -3.42 -20.33
C ILE A 262 -7.05 -3.22 -21.38
N GLY A 263 -5.93 -2.56 -20.98
CA GLY A 263 -4.80 -2.26 -21.85
C GLY A 263 -4.94 -0.93 -22.63
N THR A 264 -6.06 -0.22 -22.52
CA THR A 264 -6.24 1.08 -23.17
C THR A 264 -5.43 2.16 -22.46
N GLU A 265 -4.73 2.99 -23.23
CA GLU A 265 -4.15 4.23 -22.73
C GLU A 265 -5.23 5.28 -22.56
N VAL A 266 -5.29 5.89 -21.38
CA VAL A 266 -6.28 6.91 -21.01
C VAL A 266 -5.58 8.22 -20.77
N LYS A 267 -6.20 9.31 -21.25
CA LYS A 267 -5.79 10.69 -21.05
C LYS A 267 -6.87 11.47 -20.29
N GLU A 268 -6.50 12.68 -19.87
CA GLU A 268 -7.45 13.61 -19.27
C GLU A 268 -8.69 13.84 -20.15
N GLY A 269 -9.88 13.71 -19.54
CA GLY A 269 -11.17 13.90 -20.21
C GLY A 269 -11.74 12.67 -20.90
N ASP A 270 -10.98 11.58 -21.07
CA ASP A 270 -11.49 10.33 -21.66
C ASP A 270 -12.56 9.70 -20.76
N ILE A 271 -13.53 9.03 -21.37
CA ILE A 271 -14.61 8.36 -20.66
C ILE A 271 -14.09 7.01 -20.15
N LEU A 272 -14.15 6.82 -18.83
CA LEU A 272 -13.77 5.59 -18.16
C LEU A 272 -14.95 4.61 -18.04
N ILE A 273 -16.10 5.15 -17.63
CA ILE A 273 -17.33 4.38 -17.45
C ILE A 273 -18.48 5.23 -18.01
N GLY A 274 -19.12 4.74 -19.04
CA GLY A 274 -20.28 5.38 -19.65
C GLY A 274 -21.56 5.10 -18.85
N LYS A 275 -22.25 6.14 -18.44
CA LYS A 275 -23.54 6.06 -17.74
C LYS A 275 -24.49 7.11 -18.26
N ILE A 276 -25.75 6.73 -18.43
CA ILE A 276 -26.85 7.63 -18.72
C ILE A 276 -27.85 7.62 -17.58
N THR A 277 -28.38 8.82 -17.27
CA THR A 277 -29.41 9.00 -16.24
C THR A 277 -30.66 9.59 -16.87
N PRO A 278 -31.88 9.07 -16.61
CA PRO A 278 -33.13 9.63 -17.12
C PRO A 278 -33.33 11.07 -16.69
N LYS A 279 -33.63 11.97 -17.64
CA LYS A 279 -34.01 13.37 -17.33
C LYS A 279 -35.42 13.42 -16.77
N GLY A 280 -35.69 14.35 -15.85
CA GLY A 280 -37.05 14.66 -15.46
C GLY A 280 -37.78 15.46 -16.52
N GLU A 281 -39.11 15.41 -16.50
CA GLU A 281 -39.94 16.29 -17.28
C GLU A 281 -39.66 17.76 -16.91
N SER A 282 -38.83 18.42 -17.69
CA SER A 282 -38.73 19.89 -17.75
C SER A 282 -39.14 20.28 -19.15
N ASP A 283 -39.83 21.43 -19.28
CA ASP A 283 -40.15 21.97 -20.60
C ASP A 283 -38.83 22.10 -21.40
N PRO A 284 -38.73 21.37 -22.56
CA PRO A 284 -37.52 21.40 -23.33
C PRO A 284 -37.22 22.79 -23.88
N THR A 285 -35.99 23.24 -23.77
CA THR A 285 -35.53 24.48 -24.39
C THR A 285 -35.71 24.42 -25.91
N PRO A 286 -35.81 25.58 -26.60
CA PRO A 286 -35.94 25.58 -28.08
C PRO A 286 -34.82 24.79 -28.77
N GLU A 287 -33.61 24.83 -28.21
CA GLU A 287 -32.46 24.08 -28.74
C GLU A 287 -32.62 22.59 -28.51
N GLU A 288 -33.16 22.16 -27.37
CA GLU A 288 -33.44 20.74 -27.09
C GLU A 288 -34.58 20.21 -27.99
N LYS A 289 -35.59 21.02 -28.31
CA LYS A 289 -36.64 20.66 -29.31
C LYS A 289 -36.02 20.43 -30.69
N LEU A 290 -35.06 21.25 -31.08
CA LEU A 290 -34.36 21.12 -32.36
C LEU A 290 -33.47 19.87 -32.37
N LEU A 291 -32.78 19.55 -31.30
CA LEU A 291 -31.98 18.35 -31.14
C LEU A 291 -32.84 17.08 -31.17
N ARG A 292 -34.02 17.10 -30.54
CA ARG A 292 -34.97 15.98 -30.61
C ARG A 292 -35.46 15.75 -32.05
N ALA A 293 -35.68 16.82 -32.82
CA ALA A 293 -36.10 16.72 -34.20
C ALA A 293 -35.03 16.14 -35.13
N ILE A 294 -33.74 16.37 -34.83
CA ILE A 294 -32.60 15.91 -35.65
C ILE A 294 -32.14 14.50 -35.27
N PHE A 295 -32.06 14.20 -33.97
CA PHE A 295 -31.46 12.95 -33.46
C PHE A 295 -32.47 11.94 -32.88
N GLY A 296 -33.79 12.20 -32.96
CA GLY A 296 -34.87 11.37 -32.46
C GLY A 296 -35.14 11.53 -30.96
N ASP A 297 -36.27 10.96 -30.50
CA ASP A 297 -36.81 11.14 -29.15
C ASP A 297 -35.87 10.70 -28.01
N LYS A 298 -35.00 9.71 -28.25
CA LYS A 298 -34.06 9.20 -27.24
C LYS A 298 -32.98 10.21 -26.84
N ALA A 299 -32.59 11.12 -27.70
CA ALA A 299 -31.52 12.11 -27.41
C ALA A 299 -31.93 13.19 -26.41
N GLY A 300 -33.23 13.34 -26.12
CA GLY A 300 -33.75 14.34 -25.19
C GLY A 300 -34.04 13.85 -23.77
N ASP A 301 -34.20 12.55 -23.56
CA ASP A 301 -34.73 11.98 -22.33
C ASP A 301 -33.68 11.52 -21.33
N VAL A 302 -32.42 11.47 -21.74
CA VAL A 302 -31.29 11.04 -20.87
C VAL A 302 -30.20 12.08 -20.79
N LYS A 303 -29.50 12.09 -19.66
CA LYS A 303 -28.35 12.96 -19.39
C LYS A 303 -27.09 12.11 -19.26
N ASP A 304 -25.98 12.58 -19.83
CA ASP A 304 -24.65 12.02 -19.60
C ASP A 304 -24.23 12.19 -18.12
N ALA A 305 -24.02 11.06 -17.45
CA ALA A 305 -23.53 10.97 -16.09
C ALA A 305 -22.26 10.09 -16.02
N SER A 306 -21.52 9.99 -17.11
CA SER A 306 -20.34 9.17 -17.26
C SER A 306 -19.20 9.63 -16.36
N ARG A 307 -18.39 8.69 -15.92
CA ARG A 307 -17.16 8.96 -15.20
C ARG A 307 -16.04 9.23 -16.18
N LYS A 308 -15.51 10.46 -16.17
CA LYS A 308 -14.40 10.88 -17.01
C LYS A 308 -13.10 10.90 -16.23
N ALA A 309 -11.98 10.70 -16.93
CA ALA A 309 -10.65 10.80 -16.37
C ALA A 309 -10.40 12.22 -15.83
N PRO A 310 -9.94 12.36 -14.58
CA PRO A 310 -9.67 13.67 -13.97
C PRO A 310 -8.49 14.39 -14.64
N PRO A 311 -8.31 15.69 -14.37
CA PRO A 311 -7.17 16.46 -14.85
C PRO A 311 -5.84 15.81 -14.45
N SER A 312 -4.82 15.95 -15.30
CA SER A 312 -3.48 15.35 -15.17
C SER A 312 -3.43 13.81 -15.16
N MET A 313 -4.54 13.14 -15.53
CA MET A 313 -4.55 11.69 -15.72
C MET A 313 -3.84 11.32 -17.02
N LYS A 314 -2.84 10.44 -16.89
CA LYS A 314 -2.25 9.69 -18.00
C LYS A 314 -1.84 8.31 -17.48
N GLY A 315 -2.45 7.26 -18.02
CA GLY A 315 -2.19 5.92 -17.54
C GLY A 315 -2.75 4.84 -18.45
N VAL A 316 -2.65 3.60 -18.02
CA VAL A 316 -3.13 2.41 -18.72
C VAL A 316 -4.10 1.67 -17.83
N ILE A 317 -5.19 1.17 -18.39
CA ILE A 317 -6.17 0.35 -17.68
C ILE A 317 -5.57 -1.03 -17.41
N VAL A 318 -5.49 -1.41 -16.13
CA VAL A 318 -4.94 -2.70 -15.69
C VAL A 318 -6.03 -3.72 -15.46
N ASP A 319 -7.12 -3.31 -14.82
CA ASP A 319 -8.23 -4.20 -14.45
C ASP A 319 -9.55 -3.44 -14.44
N THR A 320 -10.63 -4.16 -14.69
CA THR A 320 -12.01 -3.65 -14.61
C THR A 320 -12.88 -4.67 -13.88
N LYS A 321 -13.76 -4.20 -13.01
CA LYS A 321 -14.70 -5.05 -12.28
C LYS A 321 -16.10 -4.50 -12.37
N LEU A 322 -17.04 -5.36 -12.68
CA LEU A 322 -18.46 -5.05 -12.68
C LEU A 322 -19.15 -5.92 -11.62
N PHE A 323 -19.71 -5.29 -10.62
CA PHE A 323 -20.54 -5.93 -9.60
C PHE A 323 -22.00 -5.68 -9.94
N SER A 324 -22.81 -6.73 -9.93
CA SER A 324 -24.23 -6.62 -10.23
C SER A 324 -25.07 -7.48 -9.29
N ARG A 325 -26.30 -7.06 -9.05
CA ARG A 325 -27.30 -7.93 -8.43
C ARG A 325 -27.91 -8.84 -9.49
N PRO A 326 -28.04 -10.14 -9.20
CA PRO A 326 -28.54 -11.08 -10.18
C PRO A 326 -29.99 -10.77 -10.59
N GLY A 327 -30.22 -10.65 -11.88
CA GLY A 327 -31.55 -10.51 -12.49
C GLY A 327 -32.35 -11.79 -12.39
N ARG A 328 -33.64 -11.73 -12.81
CA ARG A 328 -34.54 -12.91 -12.78
C ARG A 328 -34.07 -14.07 -13.67
N ASP A 329 -33.48 -13.77 -14.81
CA ASP A 329 -33.02 -14.77 -15.79
C ASP A 329 -31.69 -15.42 -15.36
N GLU A 330 -30.85 -14.70 -14.62
CA GLU A 330 -29.60 -15.21 -14.06
C GLU A 330 -29.83 -16.20 -12.91
N ARG A 331 -30.93 -16.07 -12.17
CA ARG A 331 -31.29 -16.97 -11.07
C ARG A 331 -31.48 -18.43 -11.49
N VAL A 332 -31.81 -18.68 -12.71
CA VAL A 332 -31.96 -20.06 -13.26
C VAL A 332 -30.57 -20.68 -13.44
N LYS A 333 -29.63 -19.93 -14.03
CA LYS A 333 -28.23 -20.36 -14.19
C LYS A 333 -27.55 -20.58 -12.85
N GLN A 334 -27.78 -19.69 -11.89
CA GLN A 334 -27.26 -19.81 -10.54
C GLN A 334 -27.69 -21.09 -9.81
N LYS A 335 -28.92 -21.55 -10.00
CA LYS A 335 -29.38 -22.82 -9.43
C LYS A 335 -28.60 -24.03 -9.96
N ASP A 336 -28.21 -24.02 -11.22
CA ASP A 336 -27.42 -25.12 -11.77
C ASP A 336 -25.96 -25.03 -11.33
N GLU A 337 -25.39 -23.84 -11.24
CA GLU A 337 -24.06 -23.61 -10.67
C GLU A 337 -24.02 -24.02 -9.19
N LEU A 338 -25.05 -23.72 -8.41
CA LEU A 338 -25.15 -24.15 -7.00
C LEU A 338 -25.17 -25.68 -6.88
N LYS A 339 -25.88 -26.40 -7.77
CA LYS A 339 -25.85 -27.87 -7.81
C LYS A 339 -24.44 -28.41 -8.09
N VAL A 340 -23.72 -27.79 -9.02
CA VAL A 340 -22.33 -28.16 -9.33
C VAL A 340 -21.41 -27.90 -8.13
N LEU A 341 -21.57 -26.76 -7.48
CA LEU A 341 -20.80 -26.40 -6.27
C LEU A 341 -21.05 -27.40 -5.14
N MET A 342 -22.30 -27.76 -4.86
CA MET A 342 -22.66 -28.78 -3.86
C MET A 342 -22.06 -30.14 -4.17
N LYS A 343 -22.11 -30.56 -5.43
CA LYS A 343 -21.51 -31.83 -5.86
C LYS A 343 -20.00 -31.83 -5.69
N THR A 344 -19.34 -30.70 -6.00
CA THR A 344 -17.89 -30.55 -5.81
C THR A 344 -17.52 -30.58 -4.33
N TYR A 345 -18.27 -29.87 -3.49
CA TYR A 345 -18.09 -29.88 -2.05
C TYR A 345 -18.23 -31.29 -1.44
N GLY A 346 -19.29 -32.03 -1.82
CA GLY A 346 -19.48 -33.41 -1.35
C GLY A 346 -18.33 -34.31 -1.76
N ARG A 347 -17.83 -34.18 -3.00
CA ARG A 347 -16.67 -34.96 -3.49
C ARG A 347 -15.39 -34.62 -2.73
N ASP A 348 -15.13 -33.35 -2.45
CA ASP A 348 -13.92 -32.91 -1.74
C ASP A 348 -13.94 -33.36 -0.27
N LEU A 349 -15.11 -33.30 0.39
CA LEU A 349 -15.28 -33.85 1.74
C LEU A 349 -15.06 -35.37 1.78
N SER A 350 -15.66 -36.13 0.83
CA SER A 350 -15.50 -37.58 0.75
C SER A 350 -14.05 -37.98 0.56
N LYS A 351 -13.34 -37.31 -0.35
CA LYS A 351 -11.89 -37.53 -0.54
C LYS A 351 -11.09 -37.25 0.72
N HIS A 352 -11.40 -36.14 1.40
CA HIS A 352 -10.72 -35.76 2.63
C HIS A 352 -10.96 -36.77 3.77
N ARG A 353 -12.18 -37.31 3.84
CA ARG A 353 -12.55 -38.40 4.75
C ARG A 353 -11.78 -39.71 4.45
N GLU A 354 -11.68 -40.12 3.17
CA GLU A 354 -10.92 -41.29 2.79
C GLU A 354 -9.45 -41.18 3.20
N VAL A 355 -8.85 -40.01 2.94
CA VAL A 355 -7.44 -39.75 3.30
C VAL A 355 -7.18 -39.88 4.80
N ILE A 356 -8.09 -39.38 5.68
CA ILE A 356 -7.87 -39.55 7.13
C ILE A 356 -8.07 -41.00 7.55
N ILE A 357 -9.04 -41.71 6.98
CA ILE A 357 -9.26 -43.13 7.28
C ILE A 357 -8.02 -43.93 6.92
N ASP A 358 -7.46 -43.74 5.74
CA ASP A 358 -6.25 -44.44 5.30
C ASP A 358 -5.05 -44.14 6.22
N LYS A 359 -4.84 -42.90 6.59
CA LYS A 359 -3.77 -42.50 7.51
C LYS A 359 -3.98 -43.00 8.95
N MET A 360 -5.22 -43.03 9.42
CA MET A 360 -5.53 -43.61 10.72
C MET A 360 -5.30 -45.12 10.73
N VAL A 361 -5.68 -45.80 9.66
CA VAL A 361 -5.39 -47.22 9.52
C VAL A 361 -3.87 -47.46 9.53
N GLU A 362 -3.11 -46.67 8.75
CA GLU A 362 -1.64 -46.79 8.69
C GLU A 362 -0.98 -46.54 10.07
N LEU A 363 -1.48 -45.60 10.86
CA LEU A 363 -0.94 -45.28 12.20
C LEU A 363 -1.32 -46.30 13.26
N LEU A 364 -2.56 -46.85 13.20
CA LEU A 364 -3.19 -47.66 14.26
C LEU A 364 -3.17 -49.16 13.91
N ASP A 365 -2.80 -49.55 12.71
CA ASP A 365 -2.81 -50.99 12.31
C ASP A 365 -2.01 -51.87 13.27
N GLY A 366 -2.62 -52.95 13.64
CA GLY A 366 -2.03 -53.93 14.61
C GLY A 366 -2.03 -53.47 16.06
N LYS A 367 -2.44 -52.22 16.39
CA LYS A 367 -2.53 -51.73 17.77
C LYS A 367 -3.90 -52.03 18.38
N THR A 368 -3.93 -52.14 19.73
CA THR A 368 -5.16 -52.37 20.49
C THR A 368 -5.66 -51.09 21.14
N SER A 369 -6.97 -50.89 21.14
CA SER A 369 -7.62 -49.76 21.77
C SER A 369 -7.45 -49.77 23.28
N ALA A 370 -7.02 -48.66 23.87
CA ALA A 370 -7.06 -48.43 25.31
C ALA A 370 -8.43 -47.88 25.80
N GLY A 371 -9.35 -47.66 24.84
CA GLY A 371 -10.72 -47.12 25.02
C GLY A 371 -10.91 -45.79 24.32
N VAL A 372 -11.85 -45.71 23.37
CA VAL A 372 -12.23 -44.47 22.70
C VAL A 372 -13.53 -43.97 23.29
N LYS A 373 -13.51 -42.76 23.87
CA LYS A 373 -14.66 -42.18 24.58
C LYS A 373 -15.17 -40.91 23.93
N HIS A 374 -16.48 -40.75 23.96
CA HIS A 374 -17.11 -39.49 23.62
C HIS A 374 -16.99 -38.49 24.78
N LYS A 375 -16.96 -37.20 24.49
CA LYS A 375 -16.91 -36.13 25.52
C LYS A 375 -18.03 -36.22 26.54
N PHE A 376 -19.15 -36.83 26.18
CA PHE A 376 -20.31 -37.08 27.10
C PHE A 376 -20.20 -38.40 27.84
N GLY A 377 -19.09 -39.14 27.78
CA GLY A 377 -18.81 -40.32 28.57
C GLY A 377 -19.23 -41.65 27.94
N GLU A 378 -19.76 -41.67 26.74
CA GLU A 378 -20.09 -42.91 26.02
C GLU A 378 -18.84 -43.59 25.47
N ASP A 379 -18.72 -44.88 25.63
CA ASP A 379 -17.66 -45.72 25.07
C ASP A 379 -17.99 -46.03 23.60
N ILE A 380 -17.24 -45.40 22.66
CA ILE A 380 -17.37 -45.63 21.21
C ILE A 380 -16.64 -46.90 20.80
N MET A 381 -15.49 -47.19 21.42
CA MET A 381 -14.74 -48.41 21.20
C MET A 381 -14.18 -48.91 22.55
N SER A 382 -14.47 -50.16 22.87
CA SER A 382 -14.05 -50.76 24.15
C SER A 382 -12.54 -51.03 24.18
N LYS A 383 -12.00 -51.11 25.40
CA LYS A 383 -10.59 -51.47 25.60
C LYS A 383 -10.30 -52.89 25.11
N GLY A 384 -9.17 -53.09 24.44
CA GLY A 384 -8.72 -54.41 23.92
C GLY A 384 -9.19 -54.72 22.48
N VAL A 385 -10.02 -53.89 21.86
CA VAL A 385 -10.44 -54.07 20.48
C VAL A 385 -9.30 -53.66 19.55
N LYS A 386 -8.97 -54.49 18.55
CA LYS A 386 -7.95 -54.15 17.54
C LYS A 386 -8.51 -53.08 16.57
N PHE A 387 -7.67 -52.08 16.28
CA PHE A 387 -7.97 -51.15 15.20
C PHE A 387 -7.89 -51.86 13.87
N SER A 388 -8.93 -51.81 13.10
CA SER A 388 -9.03 -52.25 11.72
C SER A 388 -9.78 -51.23 10.90
N ARG A 389 -9.59 -51.20 9.59
CA ARG A 389 -10.30 -50.27 8.69
C ARG A 389 -11.83 -50.32 8.92
N VAL A 390 -12.37 -51.51 9.08
CA VAL A 390 -13.81 -51.72 9.32
C VAL A 390 -14.27 -51.12 10.66
N ASN A 391 -13.50 -51.33 11.72
CA ASN A 391 -13.83 -50.82 13.06
C ASN A 391 -13.70 -49.28 13.11
N ILE A 392 -12.72 -48.69 12.42
CA ILE A 392 -12.54 -47.26 12.31
C ILE A 392 -13.71 -46.62 11.54
N ILE A 393 -14.11 -47.19 10.41
CA ILE A 393 -15.25 -46.70 9.64
C ILE A 393 -16.54 -46.78 10.42
N ASN A 394 -16.85 -47.94 11.01
CA ASN A 394 -18.13 -48.17 11.65
C ASN A 394 -18.31 -47.35 12.95
N ASN A 395 -17.25 -47.18 13.72
CA ASN A 395 -17.32 -46.55 15.05
C ASN A 395 -16.96 -45.06 15.05
N ILE A 396 -15.96 -44.65 14.19
CA ILE A 396 -15.43 -43.29 14.21
C ILE A 396 -16.01 -42.48 13.04
N PHE A 397 -16.22 -43.12 11.87
CA PHE A 397 -16.76 -42.48 10.67
C PHE A 397 -18.01 -43.21 10.14
N PRO A 398 -19.08 -43.37 10.92
CA PRO A 398 -20.30 -44.05 10.45
C PRO A 398 -20.89 -43.31 9.25
N ASP A 399 -21.30 -44.07 8.22
CA ASP A 399 -22.07 -43.53 7.11
C ASP A 399 -23.47 -43.24 7.59
N LYS A 400 -23.80 -41.97 7.89
CA LYS A 400 -25.17 -41.52 8.10
C LYS A 400 -25.76 -40.95 6.82
N ASN A 401 -27.06 -41.17 6.64
CA ASN A 401 -27.84 -40.74 5.48
C ASN A 401 -27.64 -39.28 5.18
N ALA A 402 -27.52 -38.99 3.88
CA ALA A 402 -27.40 -37.64 3.36
C ALA A 402 -28.61 -36.79 3.84
N TYR A 403 -28.33 -35.68 4.46
CA TYR A 403 -29.32 -34.66 4.86
C TYR A 403 -29.74 -33.87 3.65
N ARG A 404 -31.01 -33.56 3.49
CA ARG A 404 -31.52 -32.61 2.52
C ARG A 404 -31.73 -31.28 3.19
N ASP A 405 -31.12 -30.23 2.69
CA ASP A 405 -31.36 -28.87 3.17
C ASP A 405 -32.75 -28.36 2.78
N GLU A 406 -33.13 -27.18 3.27
CA GLU A 406 -34.42 -26.53 2.96
C GLU A 406 -34.65 -26.30 1.46
N GLY A 407 -33.62 -26.31 0.63
CA GLY A 407 -33.67 -26.26 -0.83
C GLY A 407 -33.82 -27.61 -1.52
N GLY A 408 -33.89 -28.72 -0.78
CA GLY A 408 -34.01 -30.07 -1.29
C GLY A 408 -32.72 -30.68 -1.85
N TYR A 409 -31.58 -30.02 -1.62
CA TYR A 409 -30.27 -30.51 -2.01
C TYR A 409 -29.67 -31.47 -1.00
N VAL A 410 -29.05 -32.53 -1.49
CA VAL A 410 -28.37 -33.52 -0.63
C VAL A 410 -27.03 -32.92 -0.17
N VAL A 411 -26.96 -32.50 1.07
CA VAL A 411 -25.70 -32.13 1.72
C VAL A 411 -25.21 -33.38 2.44
N PRO A 412 -23.99 -33.86 2.18
CA PRO A 412 -23.40 -34.91 2.98
C PRO A 412 -23.11 -34.33 4.37
N GLU A 413 -24.00 -34.53 5.31
CA GLU A 413 -23.72 -34.26 6.69
C GLU A 413 -22.86 -35.42 7.22
N GLU A 414 -21.58 -35.26 7.15
CA GLU A 414 -20.69 -36.05 7.97
C GLU A 414 -20.91 -35.64 9.43
N VAL A 415 -21.49 -36.52 10.19
CA VAL A 415 -21.47 -36.38 11.65
C VAL A 415 -20.01 -36.31 12.07
N ASN A 416 -19.56 -35.12 12.52
CA ASN A 416 -18.18 -34.92 12.95
C ASN A 416 -17.97 -35.51 14.33
N LEU A 417 -18.11 -36.83 14.46
CA LEU A 417 -17.82 -37.54 15.71
C LEU A 417 -16.42 -37.25 16.22
N LEU A 418 -15.43 -37.09 15.34
CA LEU A 418 -14.06 -36.72 15.73
C LEU A 418 -13.96 -35.45 16.55
N GLY A 419 -14.83 -34.47 16.31
CA GLY A 419 -14.90 -33.25 17.11
C GLY A 419 -15.38 -33.47 18.54
N ASP A 420 -16.13 -34.53 18.75
CA ASP A 420 -16.78 -34.86 20.02
C ASP A 420 -16.12 -36.03 20.76
N LEU A 421 -15.08 -36.63 20.17
CA LEU A 421 -14.27 -37.66 20.81
C LEU A 421 -13.15 -37.06 21.68
N ILE A 422 -12.81 -37.77 22.74
CA ILE A 422 -11.59 -37.52 23.50
C ILE A 422 -10.47 -38.25 22.75
N ILE A 423 -9.55 -37.46 22.18
CA ILE A 423 -8.48 -37.99 21.32
C ILE A 423 -7.30 -38.53 22.13
N GLU A 424 -7.19 -38.14 23.38
CA GLU A 424 -6.12 -38.59 24.27
C GLU A 424 -6.34 -40.03 24.75
N GLY A 425 -5.27 -40.83 24.69
CA GLY A 425 -5.29 -42.17 25.30
C GLY A 425 -5.99 -43.28 24.49
N TRP A 426 -6.03 -43.15 23.14
CA TRP A 426 -6.57 -44.22 22.29
C TRP A 426 -5.70 -45.47 22.25
N THR A 427 -4.39 -45.31 22.47
CA THR A 427 -3.41 -46.40 22.51
C THR A 427 -2.53 -46.26 23.75
N ASP A 428 -1.88 -47.35 24.15
CA ASP A 428 -0.91 -47.36 25.26
C ASP A 428 0.41 -46.65 24.94
N ASP A 429 0.65 -46.29 23.64
CA ASP A 429 1.87 -45.63 23.17
C ASP A 429 1.70 -44.10 23.12
N PRO A 430 2.46 -43.33 23.93
CA PRO A 430 2.35 -41.88 24.00
C PRO A 430 2.70 -41.19 22.68
N THR A 431 3.65 -41.74 21.91
CA THR A 431 4.12 -41.15 20.61
C THR A 431 3.02 -41.24 19.56
N THR A 432 2.35 -42.40 19.49
CA THR A 432 1.19 -42.61 18.61
C THR A 432 0.03 -41.69 18.96
N ASN A 433 -0.27 -41.51 20.27
CA ASN A 433 -1.33 -40.62 20.70
C ASN A 433 -1.07 -39.17 20.35
N LYS A 434 0.19 -38.71 20.41
CA LYS A 434 0.59 -37.36 19.98
C LYS A 434 0.39 -37.15 18.48
N LEU A 435 0.86 -38.11 17.67
CA LEU A 435 0.68 -38.04 16.21
C LEU A 435 -0.80 -38.09 15.81
N LEU A 436 -1.60 -38.91 16.50
CA LEU A 436 -3.04 -38.98 16.27
C LEU A 436 -3.73 -37.68 16.61
N PHE A 437 -3.36 -37.05 17.72
CA PHE A 437 -3.92 -35.74 18.13
C PHE A 437 -3.62 -34.67 17.08
N GLU A 438 -2.37 -34.58 16.62
CA GLU A 438 -1.96 -33.63 15.59
C GLU A 438 -2.66 -33.92 14.26
N MET A 439 -2.79 -35.19 13.86
CA MET A 439 -3.51 -35.62 12.66
C MET A 439 -4.98 -35.18 12.69
N VAL A 440 -5.69 -35.46 13.78
CA VAL A 440 -7.11 -35.08 13.91
C VAL A 440 -7.29 -33.57 13.93
N LYS A 441 -6.39 -32.84 14.62
CA LYS A 441 -6.40 -31.38 14.62
C LYS A 441 -6.23 -30.79 13.20
N ASN A 442 -5.29 -31.31 12.42
CA ASN A 442 -5.04 -30.88 11.05
C ASN A 442 -6.20 -31.28 10.11
N TYR A 443 -6.81 -32.45 10.32
CA TYR A 443 -8.02 -32.84 9.61
C TYR A 443 -9.18 -31.88 9.85
N GLN A 444 -9.45 -31.54 11.11
CA GLN A 444 -10.53 -30.61 11.46
C GLN A 444 -10.27 -29.22 10.88
N LYS A 445 -9.03 -28.73 10.93
CA LYS A 445 -8.64 -27.47 10.32
C LYS A 445 -8.94 -27.47 8.81
N ARG A 446 -8.50 -28.50 8.09
CA ARG A 446 -8.71 -28.61 6.65
C ARG A 446 -10.19 -28.76 6.26
N ARG A 447 -10.95 -29.53 7.03
CA ARG A 447 -12.40 -29.66 6.88
C ARG A 447 -13.09 -28.30 7.03
N ASN A 448 -12.74 -27.54 8.07
CA ASN A 448 -13.29 -26.21 8.31
C ASN A 448 -12.93 -25.21 7.18
N GLU A 449 -11.74 -25.33 6.59
CA GLU A 449 -11.34 -24.54 5.41
C GLU A 449 -12.21 -24.87 4.19
N ILE A 450 -12.45 -26.17 3.92
CA ILE A 450 -13.31 -26.62 2.82
C ILE A 450 -14.75 -26.13 3.04
N ALA A 451 -15.29 -26.30 4.26
CA ALA A 451 -16.64 -25.83 4.62
C ALA A 451 -16.76 -24.30 4.55
N GLY A 452 -15.73 -23.58 5.00
CA GLY A 452 -15.68 -22.12 4.93
C GLY A 452 -15.64 -21.60 3.50
N ARG A 453 -14.90 -22.27 2.61
CA ARG A 453 -14.89 -21.96 1.17
C ARG A 453 -16.27 -22.17 0.57
N PHE A 454 -16.86 -23.34 0.80
CA PHE A 454 -18.21 -23.64 0.31
C PHE A 454 -19.26 -22.62 0.77
N LYS A 455 -19.23 -22.22 2.05
CA LYS A 455 -20.16 -21.20 2.57
C LYS A 455 -20.01 -19.85 1.87
N ARG A 456 -18.77 -19.41 1.61
CA ARG A 456 -18.51 -18.17 0.90
C ARG A 456 -18.99 -18.25 -0.56
N ASP A 457 -18.63 -19.31 -1.26
CA ASP A 457 -18.98 -19.50 -2.68
C ASP A 457 -20.50 -19.64 -2.85
N ARG A 458 -21.15 -20.37 -1.93
CA ARG A 458 -22.63 -20.48 -1.89
C ARG A 458 -23.27 -19.10 -1.65
N PHE A 459 -22.80 -18.35 -0.69
CA PHE A 459 -23.34 -17.02 -0.38
C PHE A 459 -23.19 -16.08 -1.57
N THR A 460 -22.04 -16.07 -2.24
CA THR A 460 -21.80 -15.27 -3.46
C THR A 460 -22.76 -15.66 -4.59
N LEU A 461 -23.04 -16.95 -4.77
CA LEU A 461 -23.99 -17.43 -5.79
C LEU A 461 -25.45 -17.12 -5.44
N GLU A 462 -25.86 -17.26 -4.16
CA GLU A 462 -27.27 -17.06 -3.75
C GLU A 462 -27.65 -15.59 -3.63
N VAL A 463 -26.77 -14.77 -3.09
CA VAL A 463 -27.03 -13.35 -2.78
C VAL A 463 -26.54 -12.44 -3.90
N GLY A 464 -25.53 -12.90 -4.67
CA GLY A 464 -24.80 -12.07 -5.61
C GLY A 464 -23.79 -11.17 -4.90
N ASP A 465 -23.36 -10.12 -5.55
CA ASP A 465 -22.44 -9.15 -4.97
C ASP A 465 -23.11 -8.33 -3.86
N GLU A 466 -22.40 -8.14 -2.75
CA GLU A 466 -22.85 -7.27 -1.65
C GLU A 466 -22.80 -5.80 -2.07
N LEU A 467 -23.92 -5.29 -2.58
CA LEU A 467 -24.08 -3.90 -2.95
C LEU A 467 -24.93 -3.17 -1.90
N PRO A 468 -24.61 -1.89 -1.60
CA PRO A 468 -25.43 -1.05 -0.72
C PRO A 468 -26.89 -0.96 -1.19
N ALA A 469 -27.82 -0.64 -0.29
CA ALA A 469 -29.22 -0.49 -0.63
C ALA A 469 -29.43 0.60 -1.69
N GLY A 470 -30.23 0.30 -2.74
CA GLY A 470 -30.52 1.24 -3.83
C GLY A 470 -29.50 1.24 -4.97
N ILE A 471 -28.39 0.49 -4.86
CA ILE A 471 -27.42 0.31 -5.96
C ILE A 471 -27.73 -1.00 -6.69
N VAL A 472 -27.84 -0.92 -8.02
CA VAL A 472 -28.11 -2.05 -8.90
C VAL A 472 -26.82 -2.65 -9.45
N LYS A 473 -25.91 -1.78 -9.91
CA LYS A 473 -24.59 -2.14 -10.43
C LYS A 473 -23.51 -1.20 -9.90
N LEU A 474 -22.30 -1.71 -9.76
CA LEU A 474 -21.12 -0.92 -9.40
C LEU A 474 -20.00 -1.32 -10.37
N ALA A 475 -19.55 -0.36 -11.17
CA ALA A 475 -18.40 -0.56 -12.04
C ALA A 475 -17.15 0.07 -11.41
N LYS A 476 -16.04 -0.65 -11.44
CA LYS A 476 -14.74 -0.19 -10.96
C LYS A 476 -13.71 -0.34 -12.06
N VAL A 477 -12.88 0.68 -12.23
CA VAL A 477 -11.79 0.71 -13.21
C VAL A 477 -10.49 1.04 -12.48
N TYR A 478 -9.44 0.26 -12.74
CA TYR A 478 -8.12 0.44 -12.15
C TYR A 478 -7.15 0.94 -13.20
N ILE A 479 -6.54 2.11 -12.94
CA ILE A 479 -5.61 2.78 -13.86
C ILE A 479 -4.23 2.81 -13.25
N ALA A 480 -3.25 2.24 -13.95
CA ALA A 480 -1.85 2.30 -13.55
C ALA A 480 -1.16 3.50 -14.19
N LYS A 481 -0.42 4.24 -13.36
CA LYS A 481 0.40 5.39 -13.77
C LYS A 481 1.86 5.13 -13.43
N LYS A 482 2.75 5.38 -14.37
CA LYS A 482 4.19 5.41 -14.12
C LYS A 482 4.60 6.85 -13.80
N ARG A 483 5.11 7.09 -12.59
CA ARG A 483 5.50 8.43 -12.12
C ARG A 483 7.02 8.50 -11.94
N LYS A 484 7.68 9.22 -12.83
CA LYS A 484 9.08 9.60 -12.69
C LYS A 484 9.22 10.73 -11.67
N LEU A 485 10.43 10.92 -11.16
CA LEU A 485 10.74 12.04 -10.28
C LEU A 485 10.69 13.35 -11.09
N LYS A 486 10.03 14.37 -10.54
CA LYS A 486 9.84 15.69 -11.14
C LYS A 486 10.30 16.81 -10.20
N VAL A 487 10.53 17.98 -10.73
CA VAL A 487 10.71 19.21 -9.95
C VAL A 487 9.43 19.46 -9.13
N GLY A 488 9.58 19.73 -7.85
CA GLY A 488 8.48 19.89 -6.90
C GLY A 488 8.12 18.62 -6.10
N ASP A 489 8.65 17.45 -6.46
CA ASP A 489 8.46 16.22 -5.67
C ASP A 489 9.28 16.29 -4.38
N LYS A 490 8.75 15.69 -3.33
CA LYS A 490 9.36 15.68 -2.00
C LYS A 490 10.21 14.43 -1.82
N MET A 491 11.46 14.63 -1.43
CA MET A 491 12.39 13.57 -1.06
C MET A 491 12.87 13.76 0.38
N ALA A 492 13.32 12.70 1.00
CA ALA A 492 13.87 12.73 2.35
C ALA A 492 14.89 11.63 2.57
N GLY A 493 15.81 11.86 3.50
CA GLY A 493 16.60 10.79 4.11
C GLY A 493 15.88 10.18 5.30
N ARG A 494 16.57 9.35 6.06
CA ARG A 494 16.05 8.72 7.29
C ARG A 494 16.16 9.59 8.54
N HIS A 495 16.93 10.68 8.50
CA HIS A 495 17.31 11.54 9.64
C HIS A 495 16.47 12.81 9.80
N GLY A 496 15.25 12.82 9.25
CA GLY A 496 14.42 14.01 9.29
C GLY A 496 14.82 15.12 8.31
N ASN A 497 15.78 14.87 7.45
CA ASN A 497 16.23 15.76 6.38
C ASN A 497 15.29 15.63 5.17
N LYS A 498 14.29 16.48 5.12
CA LYS A 498 13.31 16.55 4.02
C LYS A 498 13.67 17.70 3.07
N GLY A 499 13.41 17.51 1.81
CA GLY A 499 13.59 18.55 0.82
C GLY A 499 12.67 18.39 -0.39
N VAL A 500 12.62 19.42 -1.21
CA VAL A 500 11.86 19.45 -2.46
C VAL A 500 12.83 19.56 -3.62
N VAL A 501 12.63 18.77 -4.67
CA VAL A 501 13.44 18.85 -5.89
C VAL A 501 13.22 20.20 -6.56
N ALA A 502 14.25 21.03 -6.57
CA ALA A 502 14.19 22.37 -7.17
C ALA A 502 14.64 22.38 -8.63
N LYS A 503 15.65 21.60 -8.96
CA LYS A 503 16.22 21.57 -10.31
C LYS A 503 16.74 20.18 -10.67
N ILE A 504 16.53 19.81 -11.92
CA ILE A 504 17.13 18.63 -12.55
C ILE A 504 18.20 19.18 -13.50
N VAL A 505 19.45 18.76 -13.31
CA VAL A 505 20.61 19.25 -14.05
C VAL A 505 21.19 18.12 -14.88
N ARG A 506 21.71 18.43 -16.05
CA ARG A 506 22.39 17.46 -16.93
C ARG A 506 23.60 16.87 -16.23
N ASP A 507 23.94 15.63 -16.56
CA ASP A 507 25.07 14.93 -15.95
C ASP A 507 26.40 15.69 -16.15
N GLU A 508 26.56 16.31 -17.30
CA GLU A 508 27.77 17.07 -17.66
C GLU A 508 27.95 18.35 -16.83
N ASP A 509 26.84 18.97 -16.41
CA ASP A 509 26.84 20.22 -15.63
C ASP A 509 26.91 19.98 -14.10
N MET A 510 26.78 18.72 -13.66
CA MET A 510 26.87 18.38 -12.24
C MET A 510 28.31 18.43 -11.74
N PRO A 511 28.54 18.81 -10.47
CA PRO A 511 29.84 18.64 -9.84
C PRO A 511 30.32 17.19 -9.96
N PHE A 512 31.62 16.98 -10.17
CA PHE A 512 32.17 15.63 -10.34
C PHE A 512 33.46 15.42 -9.53
N LEU A 513 33.74 14.15 -9.23
CA LEU A 513 34.96 13.72 -8.54
C LEU A 513 36.17 13.75 -9.48
N ALA A 514 37.39 13.67 -8.93
CA ALA A 514 38.63 13.59 -9.69
C ALA A 514 38.71 12.40 -10.67
N ASP A 515 37.93 11.37 -10.46
CA ASP A 515 37.79 10.21 -11.35
C ASP A 515 36.75 10.41 -12.49
N GLY A 516 36.13 11.60 -12.56
CA GLY A 516 35.12 11.94 -13.54
C GLY A 516 33.69 11.49 -13.18
N THR A 517 33.46 10.89 -12.01
CA THR A 517 32.12 10.45 -11.59
C THR A 517 31.27 11.66 -11.19
N PRO A 518 30.13 11.93 -11.86
CA PRO A 518 29.25 13.03 -11.51
C PRO A 518 28.45 12.72 -10.22
N MET A 519 28.11 13.76 -9.48
CA MET A 519 27.23 13.67 -8.32
C MET A 519 25.81 13.38 -8.73
N ASP A 520 25.13 12.49 -7.99
CA ASP A 520 23.72 12.20 -8.23
C ASP A 520 22.81 13.29 -7.61
N ILE A 521 23.22 13.87 -6.48
CA ILE A 521 22.46 14.85 -5.73
C ILE A 521 23.39 15.86 -5.03
N VAL A 522 22.95 17.11 -4.94
CA VAL A 522 23.63 18.18 -4.19
C VAL A 522 22.71 18.72 -3.12
N LEU A 523 23.15 18.66 -1.87
CA LEU A 523 22.42 19.12 -0.69
C LEU A 523 23.09 20.33 -0.04
N ASN A 524 22.28 21.19 0.57
CA ASN A 524 22.78 22.34 1.30
C ASN A 524 23.34 21.92 2.68
N PRO A 525 24.59 22.20 3.00
CA PRO A 525 25.17 21.85 4.29
C PRO A 525 24.56 22.63 5.47
N LEU A 526 24.00 23.83 5.24
CA LEU A 526 23.36 24.64 6.27
C LEU A 526 22.12 23.94 6.91
N GLY A 527 21.55 22.95 6.23
CA GLY A 527 20.46 22.15 6.76
C GLY A 527 20.85 21.16 7.87
N VAL A 528 22.14 20.98 8.15
CA VAL A 528 22.63 20.01 9.15
C VAL A 528 22.82 20.64 10.54
N PRO A 529 23.60 21.72 10.72
CA PRO A 529 23.96 22.21 12.05
C PRO A 529 22.76 22.66 12.89
N SER A 530 21.85 23.43 12.28
CA SER A 530 20.68 23.98 12.99
C SER A 530 19.68 22.90 13.43
N ARG A 531 19.70 21.75 12.78
CA ARG A 531 18.76 20.64 13.03
C ARG A 531 19.33 19.52 13.86
N MET A 532 20.62 19.56 14.16
CA MET A 532 21.29 18.61 15.05
C MET A 532 21.05 17.14 14.67
N ASN A 533 21.02 16.83 13.37
CA ASN A 533 20.86 15.48 12.86
C ASN A 533 22.15 14.99 12.19
N ILE A 534 23.20 14.89 12.98
CA ILE A 534 24.55 14.57 12.50
C ILE A 534 24.70 13.10 12.06
N GLY A 535 23.78 12.23 12.48
CA GLY A 535 23.71 10.83 12.06
C GLY A 535 23.68 10.65 10.54
N GLN A 536 23.10 11.62 9.80
CA GLN A 536 23.13 11.60 8.33
C GLN A 536 24.54 11.69 7.75
N ILE A 537 25.45 12.40 8.40
CA ILE A 537 26.84 12.52 7.94
C ILE A 537 27.58 11.20 8.19
N TYR A 538 27.42 10.60 9.37
CA TYR A 538 28.00 9.28 9.67
C TYR A 538 27.49 8.21 8.69
N GLU A 539 26.18 8.19 8.41
CA GLU A 539 25.60 7.32 7.39
C GLU A 539 26.26 7.53 6.03
N THR A 540 26.38 8.79 5.61
CA THR A 540 26.86 9.14 4.27
C THR A 540 28.33 8.72 4.05
N ILE A 541 29.20 8.97 5.01
CA ILE A 541 30.61 8.62 4.90
C ILE A 541 30.85 7.11 5.03
N LEU A 542 30.16 6.45 5.95
CA LEU A 542 30.27 4.99 6.14
C LEU A 542 29.72 4.24 4.93
N ALA A 543 28.61 4.70 4.36
CA ALA A 543 28.04 4.10 3.15
C ALA A 543 28.98 4.22 1.94
N TRP A 544 29.76 5.30 1.86
CA TRP A 544 30.78 5.44 0.82
C TRP A 544 31.94 4.46 0.99
N ALA A 545 32.39 4.25 2.23
CA ALA A 545 33.36 3.19 2.55
C ALA A 545 32.81 1.81 2.16
N GLY A 546 31.55 1.51 2.53
CA GLY A 546 30.89 0.26 2.19
C GLY A 546 30.81 0.00 0.70
N ARG A 547 30.52 1.02 -0.10
CA ARG A 547 30.48 0.86 -1.57
C ARG A 547 31.85 0.56 -2.16
N ARG A 548 32.92 1.18 -1.64
CA ARG A 548 34.29 0.92 -2.10
C ARG A 548 34.80 -0.46 -1.69
N LEU A 549 34.48 -0.89 -0.46
CA LEU A 549 34.90 -2.19 0.09
C LEU A 549 33.96 -3.33 -0.31
N GLY A 550 32.79 -3.03 -0.92
CA GLY A 550 31.77 -4.03 -1.25
C GLY A 550 31.09 -4.64 -0.01
N ARG A 551 31.03 -3.91 1.09
CA ARG A 551 30.44 -4.34 2.38
C ARG A 551 29.15 -3.59 2.68
N LYS A 552 28.21 -4.26 3.38
CA LYS A 552 27.08 -3.63 4.03
C LYS A 552 27.33 -3.59 5.55
N TYR A 553 26.85 -2.53 6.19
CA TYR A 553 27.01 -2.33 7.63
C TYR A 553 25.67 -2.41 8.35
N ALA A 554 25.66 -3.07 9.49
CA ALA A 554 24.55 -3.09 10.42
C ALA A 554 24.96 -2.34 11.70
N THR A 555 24.31 -1.21 11.95
CA THR A 555 24.54 -0.37 13.12
C THR A 555 23.26 -0.30 13.96
N PRO A 556 23.04 -1.24 14.89
CA PRO A 556 21.87 -1.22 15.78
C PRO A 556 21.81 0.08 16.56
N ILE A 557 20.61 0.59 16.82
CA ILE A 557 20.43 1.81 17.61
C ILE A 557 20.89 1.58 19.06
N PHE A 558 21.56 2.59 19.63
CA PHE A 558 22.17 2.61 20.98
C PHE A 558 23.29 1.57 21.22
N ASP A 559 23.64 0.80 20.21
CA ASP A 559 24.76 -0.15 20.22
C ASP A 559 25.43 -0.19 18.83
N GLY A 560 25.58 0.99 18.22
CA GLY A 560 26.10 1.18 16.88
C GLY A 560 27.62 1.37 16.83
N ALA A 561 28.10 1.64 15.61
CA ALA A 561 29.51 1.89 15.36
C ALA A 561 30.00 3.18 16.07
N THR A 562 31.15 3.10 16.74
CA THR A 562 31.81 4.28 17.33
C THR A 562 32.51 5.10 16.25
N GLU A 563 32.79 6.36 16.53
CA GLU A 563 33.54 7.25 15.63
C GLU A 563 34.88 6.64 15.21
N GLU A 564 35.61 6.02 16.15
CA GLU A 564 36.89 5.36 15.89
C GLU A 564 36.77 4.22 14.89
N GLN A 565 35.68 3.42 14.98
CA GLN A 565 35.41 2.34 14.04
C GLN A 565 35.06 2.89 12.65
N VAL A 566 34.27 3.95 12.57
CA VAL A 566 33.94 4.61 11.30
C VAL A 566 35.19 5.16 10.62
N VAL A 567 36.07 5.82 11.38
CA VAL A 567 37.35 6.34 10.88
C VAL A 567 38.26 5.19 10.41
N ALA A 568 38.31 4.09 11.13
CA ALA A 568 39.07 2.89 10.71
C ALA A 568 38.61 2.34 9.35
N GLU A 569 37.29 2.19 9.14
CA GLU A 569 36.71 1.75 7.88
C GLU A 569 36.96 2.75 6.72
N LEU A 570 36.91 4.05 6.98
CA LEU A 570 37.28 5.09 6.01
C LEU A 570 38.77 4.99 5.58
N ASN A 571 39.68 4.76 6.53
CA ASN A 571 41.10 4.57 6.26
C ASN A 571 41.35 3.30 5.43
N GLU A 572 40.65 2.17 5.74
CA GLU A 572 40.74 0.95 4.96
C GLU A 572 40.23 1.16 3.51
N ALA A 573 39.17 1.95 3.35
CA ALA A 573 38.63 2.31 2.03
C ALA A 573 39.46 3.33 1.26
N GLY A 574 40.50 3.91 1.86
CA GLY A 574 41.30 4.97 1.27
C GLY A 574 40.53 6.26 1.03
N ILE A 575 39.56 6.58 1.90
CA ILE A 575 38.74 7.80 1.84
C ILE A 575 39.35 8.82 2.80
N PRO A 576 39.49 10.09 2.38
CA PRO A 576 39.98 11.16 3.28
C PRO A 576 39.09 11.32 4.52
N ALA A 577 39.64 11.85 5.59
CA ALA A 577 38.92 12.09 6.83
C ALA A 577 37.60 12.84 6.59
N PHE A 578 36.50 12.31 7.15
CA PHE A 578 35.14 12.83 6.99
C PHE A 578 34.66 12.95 5.54
N GLY A 579 35.22 12.18 4.60
CA GLY A 579 34.82 12.18 3.20
C GLY A 579 35.11 13.48 2.45
N ARG A 580 36.01 14.33 2.94
CA ARG A 580 36.33 15.61 2.31
C ARG A 580 37.23 15.41 1.10
N THR A 581 36.65 15.56 -0.08
CA THR A 581 37.31 15.38 -1.39
C THR A 581 37.26 16.65 -2.22
N PRO A 582 38.25 16.89 -3.08
CA PRO A 582 38.15 17.94 -4.08
C PRO A 582 37.08 17.58 -5.13
N LEU A 583 36.20 18.53 -5.42
CA LEU A 583 35.23 18.44 -6.51
C LEU A 583 35.58 19.45 -7.60
N TYR A 584 35.10 19.17 -8.79
CA TYR A 584 35.24 20.00 -9.97
C TYR A 584 33.86 20.42 -10.46
N ASP A 585 33.75 21.66 -10.96
CA ASP A 585 32.50 22.18 -11.51
C ASP A 585 32.29 21.60 -12.94
N GLY A 586 31.13 20.99 -13.18
CA GLY A 586 30.78 20.44 -14.49
C GLY A 586 30.67 21.47 -15.59
N GLN A 587 30.36 22.73 -15.27
CA GLN A 587 30.21 23.80 -16.24
C GLN A 587 31.51 24.44 -16.68
N THR A 588 32.44 24.67 -15.75
CA THR A 588 33.71 25.35 -16.01
C THR A 588 34.88 24.38 -16.07
N GLY A 589 34.80 23.24 -15.45
CA GLY A 589 35.91 22.28 -15.27
C GLY A 589 36.88 22.66 -14.17
N ASP A 590 36.67 23.79 -13.49
CA ASP A 590 37.54 24.27 -12.44
C ASP A 590 37.32 23.52 -11.11
N LYS A 591 38.37 23.41 -10.32
CA LYS A 591 38.30 22.85 -8.98
C LYS A 591 37.66 23.87 -8.06
N PHE A 592 36.73 23.41 -7.20
CA PHE A 592 36.18 24.24 -6.11
C PHE A 592 37.26 24.59 -5.06
N ASP A 593 37.18 25.80 -4.50
CA ASP A 593 38.18 26.34 -3.57
C ASP A 593 38.34 25.49 -2.29
N GLN A 594 37.24 24.87 -1.84
CA GLN A 594 37.23 24.03 -0.63
C GLN A 594 36.90 22.59 -0.95
N ASN A 595 37.48 21.66 -0.20
CA ASN A 595 37.11 20.26 -0.27
C ASN A 595 35.70 20.07 0.31
N VAL A 596 34.89 19.31 -0.43
CA VAL A 596 33.48 19.05 -0.13
C VAL A 596 33.31 17.69 0.52
N THR A 597 32.43 17.57 1.50
CA THR A 597 32.03 16.26 2.05
C THR A 597 31.16 15.53 1.01
N VAL A 598 31.67 14.40 0.56
CA VAL A 598 31.02 13.52 -0.39
C VAL A 598 30.77 12.16 0.24
N GLY A 599 29.74 11.48 -0.17
CA GLY A 599 29.47 10.14 0.27
C GLY A 599 28.18 9.59 -0.33
N ILE A 600 27.66 8.53 0.24
CA ILE A 600 26.43 7.89 -0.23
C ILE A 600 25.36 8.01 0.85
N MET A 601 24.24 8.59 0.50
CA MET A 601 23.08 8.72 1.37
C MET A 601 21.92 7.89 0.84
N TYR A 602 21.16 7.28 1.75
CA TYR A 602 19.94 6.57 1.45
C TYR A 602 18.77 7.54 1.37
N MET A 603 18.22 7.72 0.17
CA MET A 603 17.15 8.68 -0.10
C MET A 603 15.83 7.98 -0.38
N LEU A 604 14.75 8.55 0.13
CA LEU A 604 13.37 8.07 0.01
C LEU A 604 12.57 9.06 -0.85
N LYS A 605 11.72 8.55 -1.74
CA LYS A 605 10.68 9.32 -2.42
C LYS A 605 9.41 9.29 -1.57
N LEU A 606 8.89 10.45 -1.20
CA LEU A 606 7.68 10.54 -0.39
C LEU A 606 6.41 10.61 -1.25
N GLY A 607 5.28 10.24 -0.67
CA GLY A 607 3.96 10.26 -1.33
C GLY A 607 3.40 11.65 -1.64
N HIS A 608 4.19 12.72 -1.39
CA HIS A 608 3.83 14.10 -1.70
C HIS A 608 4.35 14.51 -3.08
N LEU A 609 3.67 14.05 -4.12
CA LEU A 609 4.03 14.31 -5.51
C LEU A 609 3.37 15.59 -6.02
N VAL A 610 4.10 16.37 -6.83
CA VAL A 610 3.63 17.67 -7.36
C VAL A 610 2.38 17.52 -8.22
N ASP A 611 2.27 16.46 -9.02
CA ASP A 611 1.13 16.22 -9.90
C ASP A 611 -0.19 16.10 -9.13
N ASP A 612 -0.16 15.58 -7.90
CA ASP A 612 -1.34 15.45 -7.06
C ASP A 612 -1.74 16.78 -6.38
N LYS A 613 -0.81 17.72 -6.27
CA LYS A 613 -0.99 19.01 -5.55
C LYS A 613 -1.17 20.19 -6.48
N MET A 614 -0.66 20.11 -7.71
CA MET A 614 -0.80 21.17 -8.69
C MET A 614 -2.27 21.35 -9.05
N HIS A 615 -2.77 22.57 -8.95
CA HIS A 615 -4.14 22.90 -9.22
C HIS A 615 -4.27 24.30 -9.81
N ALA A 616 -5.12 24.45 -10.82
CA ALA A 616 -5.46 25.72 -11.44
C ALA A 616 -6.96 25.75 -11.74
N ARG A 617 -7.53 26.94 -11.71
CA ARG A 617 -8.93 27.17 -12.04
C ARG A 617 -9.08 28.43 -12.88
N SER A 618 -9.93 28.37 -13.87
CA SER A 618 -10.46 29.56 -14.57
C SER A 618 -11.93 29.76 -14.19
N ILE A 619 -12.80 28.87 -14.61
CA ILE A 619 -14.22 28.82 -14.29
C ILE A 619 -14.49 27.47 -13.64
N GLY A 620 -15.39 27.44 -12.66
CA GLY A 620 -15.75 26.19 -11.98
C GLY A 620 -17.02 26.36 -11.16
N PRO A 621 -17.34 25.40 -10.27
CA PRO A 621 -18.55 25.43 -9.46
C PRO A 621 -18.51 26.51 -8.38
N TYR A 622 -19.68 27.01 -8.01
CA TYR A 622 -19.90 28.04 -7.01
C TYR A 622 -20.83 27.53 -5.92
N SER A 623 -20.71 28.11 -4.71
CA SER A 623 -21.64 27.87 -3.62
C SER A 623 -23.05 28.34 -3.99
N LEU A 624 -24.08 27.64 -3.54
CA LEU A 624 -25.47 27.99 -3.84
C LEU A 624 -25.92 29.27 -3.12
N ILE A 625 -25.46 29.51 -1.89
CA ILE A 625 -25.91 30.63 -1.05
C ILE A 625 -25.07 31.88 -1.32
N THR A 626 -23.78 31.80 -1.11
CA THR A 626 -22.87 32.96 -1.20
C THR A 626 -22.40 33.25 -2.63
N GLN A 627 -22.61 32.32 -3.59
CA GLN A 627 -22.13 32.42 -4.97
C GLN A 627 -20.61 32.54 -5.10
N GLN A 628 -19.89 32.21 -4.05
CA GLN A 628 -18.42 32.18 -4.05
C GLN A 628 -17.89 30.92 -4.66
N PRO A 629 -16.67 30.90 -5.29
CA PRO A 629 -16.03 29.70 -5.75
C PRO A 629 -15.86 28.69 -4.62
N LEU A 630 -16.12 27.42 -4.91
CA LEU A 630 -15.85 26.35 -3.96
C LEU A 630 -14.35 26.25 -3.68
N GLY A 631 -13.95 25.67 -2.54
CA GLY A 631 -12.56 25.42 -2.18
C GLY A 631 -12.13 23.98 -2.48
N GLY A 632 -10.82 23.77 -2.65
CA GLY A 632 -10.22 22.44 -2.79
C GLY A 632 -10.08 21.93 -4.24
N LYS A 633 -9.03 21.17 -4.50
CA LYS A 633 -8.71 20.60 -5.82
C LYS A 633 -9.78 19.63 -6.31
N ALA A 634 -10.30 18.77 -5.41
CA ALA A 634 -11.30 17.76 -5.75
C ALA A 634 -12.63 18.35 -6.28
N GLN A 635 -12.96 19.55 -5.87
CA GLN A 635 -14.17 20.26 -6.29
C GLN A 635 -13.90 21.27 -7.41
N PHE A 636 -12.73 21.24 -8.02
CA PHE A 636 -12.28 22.24 -8.98
C PHE A 636 -12.45 23.67 -8.42
N GLY A 637 -12.04 23.84 -7.15
CA GLY A 637 -12.21 25.07 -6.40
C GLY A 637 -11.14 26.12 -6.64
N GLY A 638 -11.37 27.34 -6.15
CA GLY A 638 -10.42 28.43 -6.20
C GLY A 638 -9.54 28.52 -4.96
N GLN A 639 -8.52 29.37 -5.04
CA GLN A 639 -7.68 29.72 -3.89
C GLN A 639 -8.42 30.69 -2.97
N ARG A 640 -8.23 30.52 -1.66
CA ARG A 640 -8.77 31.45 -0.68
C ARG A 640 -7.89 32.68 -0.58
N PHE A 641 -8.47 33.85 -0.88
CA PHE A 641 -7.86 35.14 -0.61
C PHE A 641 -8.36 35.61 0.78
N GLY A 642 -7.56 35.38 1.81
CA GLY A 642 -7.94 35.61 3.20
C GLY A 642 -7.85 37.07 3.60
N GLU A 643 -8.21 37.36 4.86
CA GLU A 643 -8.22 38.70 5.43
C GLU A 643 -6.81 39.35 5.44
N MET A 644 -5.77 38.56 5.74
CA MET A 644 -4.40 39.04 5.74
C MET A 644 -3.91 39.45 4.33
N GLU A 645 -4.28 38.70 3.29
CA GLU A 645 -3.97 38.99 1.90
C GLU A 645 -4.67 40.29 1.45
N VAL A 646 -5.88 40.55 1.93
CA VAL A 646 -6.59 41.83 1.72
C VAL A 646 -5.79 42.98 2.33
N TRP A 647 -5.29 42.86 3.55
CA TRP A 647 -4.45 43.88 4.17
C TRP A 647 -3.19 44.18 3.38
N ALA A 648 -2.60 43.18 2.78
CA ALA A 648 -1.42 43.34 1.92
C ALA A 648 -1.74 44.22 0.69
N LEU A 649 -2.88 44.00 0.05
CA LEU A 649 -3.32 44.85 -1.08
C LEU A 649 -3.69 46.28 -0.66
N GLU A 650 -4.30 46.44 0.52
CA GLU A 650 -4.58 47.76 1.11
C GLU A 650 -3.28 48.53 1.37
N ALA A 651 -2.27 47.85 1.91
CA ALA A 651 -0.95 48.46 2.15
C ALA A 651 -0.27 48.96 0.87
N PHE A 652 -0.46 48.25 -0.25
CA PHE A 652 0.04 48.68 -1.56
C PHE A 652 -0.86 49.71 -2.25
N GLY A 653 -2.04 50.04 -1.69
CA GLY A 653 -3.01 50.98 -2.30
C GLY A 653 -3.65 50.46 -3.59
N ALA A 654 -3.62 49.13 -3.82
CA ALA A 654 -4.12 48.47 -5.05
C ALA A 654 -5.65 48.30 -5.00
N SER A 655 -6.45 49.39 -4.95
CA SER A 655 -7.89 49.34 -4.77
C SER A 655 -8.65 48.68 -5.91
N HIS A 656 -8.23 48.89 -7.16
CA HIS A 656 -8.88 48.27 -8.32
C HIS A 656 -8.67 46.76 -8.39
N ILE A 657 -7.49 46.27 -8.03
CA ILE A 657 -7.19 44.84 -7.95
C ILE A 657 -8.00 44.20 -6.82
N LEU A 658 -8.07 44.85 -5.67
CA LEU A 658 -8.89 44.39 -4.54
C LEU A 658 -10.37 44.29 -4.92
N GLN A 659 -10.92 45.29 -5.59
CA GLN A 659 -12.29 45.28 -6.08
C GLN A 659 -12.53 44.14 -7.08
N GLU A 660 -11.62 43.91 -8.01
CA GLU A 660 -11.70 42.82 -8.99
C GLU A 660 -11.72 41.45 -8.29
N ILE A 661 -10.82 41.21 -7.32
CA ILE A 661 -10.74 39.96 -6.55
C ILE A 661 -12.02 39.71 -5.76
N LEU A 662 -12.60 40.75 -5.13
CA LEU A 662 -13.79 40.59 -4.32
C LEU A 662 -15.11 40.47 -5.11
N THR A 663 -15.15 40.92 -6.37
CA THR A 663 -16.38 41.00 -7.17
C THR A 663 -16.35 40.06 -8.39
N VAL A 664 -15.70 40.49 -9.44
CA VAL A 664 -15.70 39.79 -10.76
C VAL A 664 -15.09 38.43 -10.70
N LYS A 665 -14.06 38.21 -9.88
CA LYS A 665 -13.40 36.91 -9.69
C LYS A 665 -14.07 36.03 -8.63
N SER A 666 -15.05 36.54 -7.88
CA SER A 666 -15.65 35.84 -6.75
C SER A 666 -17.17 35.70 -6.91
N ASP A 667 -17.93 36.60 -6.31
CA ASP A 667 -19.37 36.40 -6.07
C ASP A 667 -20.30 37.36 -6.85
N ASP A 668 -19.81 38.21 -7.72
CA ASP A 668 -20.64 38.98 -8.65
C ASP A 668 -21.11 38.13 -9.82
N VAL A 669 -22.34 37.58 -9.71
CA VAL A 669 -22.88 36.62 -10.70
C VAL A 669 -22.99 37.24 -12.11
N ILE A 670 -23.49 38.46 -12.21
CA ILE A 670 -23.67 39.16 -13.50
C ILE A 670 -22.30 39.63 -14.04
N GLY A 671 -21.46 40.16 -13.15
CA GLY A 671 -20.13 40.62 -13.50
C GLY A 671 -19.23 39.52 -14.04
N ARG A 672 -19.28 38.30 -13.49
CA ARG A 672 -18.55 37.12 -13.99
C ARG A 672 -18.87 36.81 -15.44
N ALA A 673 -20.17 36.76 -15.77
CA ALA A 673 -20.62 36.45 -17.14
C ALA A 673 -20.16 37.49 -18.15
N LYS A 674 -20.36 38.78 -17.80
CA LYS A 674 -19.93 39.91 -18.63
C LYS A 674 -18.39 39.98 -18.79
N ALA A 675 -17.67 39.71 -17.71
CA ALA A 675 -16.19 39.70 -17.77
C ALA A 675 -15.66 38.59 -18.70
N TYR A 676 -16.26 37.42 -18.62
CA TYR A 676 -15.90 36.30 -19.51
C TYR A 676 -16.20 36.67 -20.98
N GLU A 677 -17.37 37.25 -21.25
CA GLU A 677 -17.72 37.72 -22.59
C GLU A 677 -16.75 38.79 -23.11
N ALA A 678 -16.39 39.77 -22.26
CA ALA A 678 -15.42 40.82 -22.61
C ALA A 678 -14.03 40.25 -22.90
N ILE A 679 -13.54 39.28 -22.12
CA ILE A 679 -12.24 38.58 -22.39
C ILE A 679 -12.27 37.86 -23.71
N VAL A 680 -13.35 37.12 -24.03
CA VAL A 680 -13.47 36.42 -25.32
C VAL A 680 -13.52 37.36 -26.50
N LYS A 681 -14.21 38.54 -26.35
CA LYS A 681 -14.30 39.57 -27.39
C LYS A 681 -13.05 40.47 -27.49
N GLY A 682 -12.16 40.45 -26.49
CA GLY A 682 -11.03 41.36 -26.37
C GLY A 682 -11.40 42.79 -25.98
N GLU A 683 -12.53 42.98 -25.32
CA GLU A 683 -13.03 44.24 -24.81
C GLU A 683 -12.56 44.55 -23.39
N ASN A 684 -12.70 45.80 -22.93
CA ASN A 684 -12.39 46.13 -21.54
C ASN A 684 -13.39 45.50 -20.55
N LEU A 685 -12.88 45.14 -19.38
CA LEU A 685 -13.70 44.56 -18.33
C LEU A 685 -14.84 45.53 -17.88
N PRO A 686 -16.06 45.06 -17.64
CA PRO A 686 -17.17 45.87 -17.20
C PRO A 686 -16.93 46.36 -15.77
N LYS A 687 -17.67 47.42 -15.40
CA LYS A 687 -17.70 47.87 -13.98
C LYS A 687 -18.32 46.76 -13.13
N PRO A 688 -17.73 46.45 -11.97
CA PRO A 688 -18.26 45.43 -11.08
C PRO A 688 -19.57 45.87 -10.43
N ASN A 689 -20.43 44.91 -10.12
CA ASN A 689 -21.65 45.10 -9.37
C ASN A 689 -21.46 44.82 -7.87
N ILE A 690 -22.53 44.88 -7.10
CA ILE A 690 -22.52 44.54 -5.68
C ILE A 690 -22.28 43.01 -5.52
N PRO A 691 -21.39 42.61 -4.62
CA PRO A 691 -21.18 41.21 -4.31
C PRO A 691 -22.43 40.52 -3.75
N GLU A 692 -22.73 39.29 -4.16
CA GLU A 692 -23.88 38.53 -3.66
C GLU A 692 -23.79 38.23 -2.16
N SER A 693 -22.59 38.09 -1.61
CA SER A 693 -22.37 37.95 -0.16
C SER A 693 -22.89 39.13 0.63
N PHE A 694 -22.82 40.33 0.06
CA PHE A 694 -23.39 41.54 0.67
C PHE A 694 -24.92 41.49 0.67
N ASN A 695 -25.54 41.00 -0.39
CA ASN A 695 -26.99 40.79 -0.43
C ASN A 695 -27.43 39.76 0.63
N VAL A 696 -26.69 38.69 0.82
CA VAL A 696 -26.94 37.71 1.88
C VAL A 696 -26.88 38.38 3.25
N LEU A 697 -25.86 39.21 3.51
CA LEU A 697 -25.74 39.96 4.76
C LEU A 697 -26.96 40.88 5.01
N ILE A 698 -27.43 41.60 3.98
CA ILE A 698 -28.61 42.43 4.08
C ILE A 698 -29.86 41.60 4.41
N HIS A 699 -30.02 40.44 3.79
CA HIS A 699 -31.15 39.55 4.08
C HIS A 699 -31.10 39.01 5.52
N GLU A 700 -29.91 38.66 6.01
CA GLU A 700 -29.72 38.22 7.40
C GLU A 700 -30.05 39.35 8.40
N LEU A 701 -29.60 40.58 8.13
CA LEU A 701 -29.92 41.74 8.96
C LEU A 701 -31.42 42.08 8.94
N ARG A 702 -32.07 41.99 7.78
CA ARG A 702 -33.53 42.11 7.67
C ARG A 702 -34.26 41.03 8.45
N GLY A 703 -33.71 39.79 8.46
CA GLY A 703 -34.22 38.71 9.31
C GLY A 703 -34.14 39.00 10.81
N LEU A 704 -33.19 39.84 11.22
CA LEU A 704 -33.07 40.38 12.57
C LEU A 704 -33.93 41.63 12.81
N ALA A 705 -34.86 41.94 11.91
CA ALA A 705 -35.76 43.15 11.93
C ALA A 705 -35.00 44.48 11.79
N LEU A 706 -33.81 44.49 11.19
CA LEU A 706 -33.09 45.72 10.85
C LEU A 706 -33.36 46.09 9.40
N GLU A 707 -33.87 47.27 9.15
CA GLU A 707 -34.09 47.80 7.81
C GLU A 707 -32.81 48.45 7.28
N ILE A 708 -32.32 47.93 6.14
CA ILE A 708 -31.18 48.48 5.42
C ILE A 708 -31.63 48.87 4.03
N THR A 709 -31.49 50.13 3.69
CA THR A 709 -31.70 50.68 2.36
C THR A 709 -30.36 51.05 1.74
N MET A 710 -30.21 50.78 0.46
CA MET A 710 -29.07 51.22 -0.34
C MET A 710 -29.53 52.35 -1.23
N ASP A 711 -28.90 53.52 -1.11
CA ASP A 711 -29.15 54.69 -1.95
C ASP A 711 -28.41 54.59 -3.29
#